data_0b29b93c9abfc535d1ce2bdfc59be8fb
#
_entry.id   0b29b93c9abfc535d1ce2bdfc59be8fb
#
_cell.length_a   1.000
_cell.length_b   1.000
_cell.length_c   1.000
_cell.angle_alpha   90.00
_cell.angle_beta   90.00
_cell.angle_gamma   90.00
#
_symmetry.space_group_name_H-M   'P 1'
#
loop_
_entity.id
_entity.type
_entity.pdbx_description
1 polymer ?
#
loop_
_entity_poly.entity_id
_entity_poly.type
_entity_poly.pdbx_seq_one_letter_code
_entity_poly.pdbx_strand_id
1 'polypeptide(L)'
;MGRFGRLQDVLRSERFRPIPFALVLAVAAAIGTRGGVDLAAPTPKAAIARALSAHGIDASAEGVELSTFVVSRRPRSLGSVEVALVRGRSPSDDMHDLYMTFVRRSPEGVVLEISAPVNLTSSASVDEGAPVVSGPFVAYTTALDGAPKAIHVLDLRGHPAAESADFTSLQKLQSAGTEWQKTGLSQGIVHDVYTLAGDFTEARLAFRGDALDVGLGGGTKVVLDPGSRRVLEGAELLRVSLAEKGRPAGLVPWAVDRVRSVPAFGDENMQILKAVAFTGLEWAEKARTKVTGGPTVTAETPSGLEGLSQVTGGTVTSTRDPEVGFPPAPLEPILKPALPNEGTFVALENDPFITPISGVPAPFAQTFLRADPNRTGTRIFITMWDARVIALHMEAGTVEPVSATGEAGPGTIARTPEVLRNVVAGFNGGFQAQHGEYGMQANGIMYLPPKPYGATVMELRDGSTAMGSWPGNSEVPDEILSYRQNLTMIVQDDKWNPWNRTWWGGTPPGWHDTIHTTRSGLCLTKEGYFGYFYGVDIATEELGRAMLRARCRYGMHLDMNAGHAGFEFYSMAQGTGFSPLGRPLQADWEYEGQVKDFPDFRFRARRMIRAMGHMNFPRYIRRDERDFFYLTARRVLPGPPLDPGAAAWRVKGLPQHGYPYAIATTTARVEGAGSAIAVLEVDPKAVDPKDGANDDPTTVLALADRRGDAGAPTSPGKTALVLADGRFSLVAREKAQGTPLFTGNDAPTPATRAVVGVRDEDGVLLYAEIARDEPKRADALAGAAALLGRAGASKHVFVANDVAALLGGGLALDGERDPVPHGPVTVRLVRRAMPGGRPYFESTPVVDVSVWRPLQMQRVRYFAKPKPAPSPSASANP
;
A
#
# COMPACT_ATOMS: atom_id res chain seq x y z
N MET A 1 22.75 24.07 -41.13
CA MET A 1 21.74 23.22 -40.48
C MET A 1 22.23 21.81 -40.08
N GLY A 2 23.31 21.27 -40.65
CA GLY A 2 23.75 19.88 -40.34
C GLY A 2 24.64 19.67 -39.10
N ARG A 3 25.13 20.69 -38.42
CA ARG A 3 26.01 20.54 -37.23
C ARG A 3 25.29 20.56 -35.91
N PHE A 4 24.14 21.22 -35.82
CA PHE A 4 23.33 21.27 -34.58
C PHE A 4 22.55 19.97 -34.35
N GLY A 5 22.09 19.29 -35.39
CA GLY A 5 21.43 17.99 -35.25
C GLY A 5 22.31 16.90 -34.67
N ARG A 6 23.58 16.85 -35.09
CA ARG A 6 24.57 15.86 -34.59
C ARG A 6 24.91 16.10 -33.11
N LEU A 7 24.93 17.36 -32.66
CA LEU A 7 25.18 17.67 -31.23
C LEU A 7 24.00 17.24 -30.35
N GLN A 8 22.76 17.37 -30.86
CA GLN A 8 21.57 16.87 -30.12
C GLN A 8 21.47 15.34 -30.08
N ASP A 9 21.88 14.63 -31.13
CA ASP A 9 21.92 13.17 -31.15
C ASP A 9 23.04 12.62 -30.25
N VAL A 10 24.19 13.32 -30.18
CA VAL A 10 25.28 13.01 -29.25
C VAL A 10 24.86 13.26 -27.79
N LEU A 11 24.13 14.33 -27.50
CA LEU A 11 23.60 14.62 -26.16
C LEU A 11 22.42 13.71 -25.76
N ARG A 12 21.73 13.10 -26.73
CA ARG A 12 20.66 12.11 -26.51
C ARG A 12 21.19 10.68 -26.43
N SER A 13 22.40 10.40 -26.88
CA SER A 13 22.97 9.06 -26.75
C SER A 13 23.28 8.76 -25.29
N GLU A 14 22.79 7.66 -24.78
CA GLU A 14 23.03 7.20 -23.40
C GLU A 14 24.52 7.10 -23.05
N ARG A 15 25.40 7.10 -24.04
CA ARG A 15 26.87 7.01 -23.88
C ARG A 15 27.53 8.30 -23.39
N PHE A 16 26.94 9.48 -23.60
CA PHE A 16 27.56 10.77 -23.22
C PHE A 16 26.94 11.46 -22.00
N ARG A 17 25.78 11.04 -21.57
CA ARG A 17 25.11 11.59 -20.38
C ARG A 17 25.81 11.33 -19.03
N PRO A 18 26.57 10.24 -18.83
CA PRO A 18 27.20 9.98 -17.53
C PRO A 18 28.50 10.75 -17.26
N ILE A 19 29.19 11.27 -18.28
CA ILE A 19 30.54 11.87 -18.13
C ILE A 19 30.51 13.14 -17.25
N PRO A 20 29.65 14.14 -17.47
CA PRO A 20 29.61 15.31 -16.62
C PRO A 20 29.16 14.99 -15.18
N PHE A 21 28.27 14.00 -15.00
CA PHE A 21 27.83 13.57 -13.67
C PHE A 21 28.90 12.80 -12.91
N ALA A 22 29.68 11.97 -13.58
CA ALA A 22 30.82 11.27 -12.99
C ALA A 22 31.91 12.23 -12.56
N LEU A 23 32.13 13.32 -13.30
CA LEU A 23 33.08 14.37 -12.94
C LEU A 23 32.63 15.15 -11.70
N VAL A 24 31.34 15.50 -11.59
CA VAL A 24 30.78 16.16 -10.41
C VAL A 24 30.86 15.26 -9.17
N LEU A 25 30.61 13.96 -9.31
CA LEU A 25 30.77 12.98 -8.23
C LEU A 25 32.23 12.84 -7.80
N ALA A 26 33.18 12.83 -8.74
CA ALA A 26 34.61 12.76 -8.44
C ALA A 26 35.12 14.02 -7.71
N VAL A 27 34.64 15.21 -8.09
CA VAL A 27 34.96 16.48 -7.43
C VAL A 27 34.34 16.55 -6.04
N ALA A 28 33.07 16.13 -5.87
CA ALA A 28 32.40 16.07 -4.56
C ALA A 28 33.09 15.07 -3.60
N ALA A 29 33.58 13.95 -4.11
CA ALA A 29 34.34 12.97 -3.33
C ALA A 29 35.72 13.47 -2.88
N ALA A 30 36.31 14.44 -3.63
CA ALA A 30 37.62 14.99 -3.32
C ALA A 30 37.61 16.09 -2.23
N ILE A 31 36.42 16.64 -1.89
CA ILE A 31 36.25 17.74 -0.90
C ILE A 31 35.95 17.19 0.50
N GLY A 32 36.38 15.99 0.85
CA GLY A 32 36.28 15.47 2.22
C GLY A 32 37.13 16.33 3.18
N THR A 33 36.50 17.11 4.05
CA THR A 33 37.20 17.86 5.11
C THR A 33 37.78 16.86 6.12
N ARG A 34 39.09 16.95 6.35
CA ARG A 34 39.78 16.16 7.35
C ARG A 34 39.90 17.02 8.62
N GLY A 35 39.47 16.48 9.75
CA GLY A 35 39.61 17.16 11.06
C GLY A 35 40.95 16.80 11.71
N GLY A 36 41.69 17.77 12.22
CA GLY A 36 42.84 17.54 13.09
C GLY A 36 42.42 16.95 14.45
N VAL A 37 43.19 16.04 15.01
CA VAL A 37 42.93 15.40 16.29
C VAL A 37 43.86 15.94 17.36
N ASP A 38 43.31 16.24 18.54
CA ASP A 38 44.10 16.63 19.72
C ASP A 38 44.85 15.41 20.27
N LEU A 39 46.13 15.34 19.97
CA LEU A 39 47.01 14.25 20.43
C LEU A 39 47.27 14.28 21.94
N ALA A 40 46.92 15.38 22.65
CA ALA A 40 47.04 15.50 24.11
C ALA A 40 45.87 14.86 24.88
N ALA A 41 44.90 14.30 24.18
CA ALA A 41 43.75 13.65 24.85
C ALA A 41 44.18 12.36 25.60
N PRO A 42 43.62 12.10 26.80
CA PRO A 42 44.09 11.04 27.69
C PRO A 42 43.77 9.64 27.16
N THR A 43 42.77 9.52 26.31
CA THR A 43 42.34 8.23 25.72
C THR A 43 41.93 8.40 24.25
N PRO A 44 41.99 7.33 23.43
CA PRO A 44 41.48 7.38 22.06
C PRO A 44 40.00 7.80 21.95
N LYS A 45 39.16 7.37 22.86
CA LYS A 45 37.76 7.78 22.92
C LYS A 45 37.60 9.30 23.18
N ALA A 46 38.37 9.84 24.07
CA ALA A 46 38.39 11.26 24.37
C ALA A 46 38.94 12.12 23.20
N ALA A 47 39.93 11.58 22.47
CA ALA A 47 40.44 12.22 21.26
C ALA A 47 39.39 12.34 20.18
N ILE A 48 38.64 11.26 19.95
CA ILE A 48 37.52 11.19 18.97
C ILE A 48 36.41 12.18 19.38
N ALA A 49 35.97 12.15 20.64
CA ALA A 49 34.92 13.02 21.13
C ALA A 49 35.29 14.51 20.96
N ARG A 50 36.52 14.89 21.29
CA ARG A 50 37.03 16.27 21.08
C ARG A 50 37.10 16.66 19.60
N ALA A 51 37.56 15.74 18.75
CA ALA A 51 37.62 15.99 17.31
C ALA A 51 36.21 16.20 16.70
N LEU A 52 35.20 15.51 17.20
CA LEU A 52 33.81 15.69 16.78
C LEU A 52 33.23 17.04 17.20
N SER A 53 33.68 17.63 18.32
CA SER A 53 33.27 18.99 18.72
C SER A 53 33.69 20.04 17.68
N ALA A 54 34.81 19.84 16.97
CA ALA A 54 35.21 20.69 15.85
C ALA A 54 34.26 20.55 14.63
N HIS A 55 33.50 19.49 14.55
CA HIS A 55 32.43 19.30 13.57
C HIS A 55 31.04 19.71 14.09
N GLY A 56 30.98 20.38 15.24
CA GLY A 56 29.73 20.85 15.86
C GLY A 56 28.90 19.72 16.50
N ILE A 57 29.53 18.61 16.91
CA ILE A 57 28.86 17.46 17.55
C ILE A 57 29.30 17.42 19.02
N ASP A 58 28.37 17.59 19.95
CA ASP A 58 28.59 17.40 21.36
C ASP A 58 28.54 15.92 21.72
N ALA A 59 29.68 15.33 22.05
CA ALA A 59 29.82 13.92 22.37
C ALA A 59 30.77 13.72 23.57
N SER A 60 30.43 12.77 24.44
CA SER A 60 31.29 12.34 25.54
C SER A 60 32.17 11.14 25.12
N ALA A 61 33.29 10.96 25.80
CA ALA A 61 34.14 9.79 25.59
C ALA A 61 33.43 8.46 25.89
N GLU A 62 32.46 8.48 26.83
CA GLU A 62 31.64 7.31 27.19
C GLU A 62 30.68 6.92 26.08
N GLY A 63 30.24 7.90 25.26
CA GLY A 63 29.38 7.63 24.08
C GLY A 63 30.14 7.15 22.85
N VAL A 64 31.47 6.99 22.93
CA VAL A 64 32.30 6.50 21.79
C VAL A 64 32.58 5.02 21.94
N GLU A 65 32.23 4.23 20.90
CA GLU A 65 32.59 2.84 20.79
C GLU A 65 33.42 2.58 19.52
N LEU A 66 34.45 1.76 19.67
CA LEU A 66 35.36 1.42 18.57
C LEU A 66 35.07 -0.02 18.11
N SER A 67 34.77 -0.21 16.84
CA SER A 67 34.64 -1.50 16.24
C SER A 67 36.01 -2.06 15.87
N THR A 68 36.24 -3.35 16.12
CA THR A 68 37.40 -4.06 15.64
C THR A 68 37.34 -4.38 14.13
N PHE A 69 36.26 -3.97 13.45
CA PHE A 69 36.08 -4.09 12.02
C PHE A 69 37.04 -3.17 11.28
N VAL A 70 37.97 -3.73 10.51
CA VAL A 70 38.99 -3.01 9.76
C VAL A 70 38.53 -2.79 8.32
N VAL A 71 38.29 -1.54 7.93
CA VAL A 71 37.75 -1.15 6.62
C VAL A 71 38.80 -1.28 5.52
N SER A 72 40.05 -0.98 5.81
CA SER A 72 41.13 -1.15 4.82
C SER A 72 42.45 -1.51 5.50
N ARG A 73 43.15 -2.52 4.92
CA ARG A 73 44.53 -2.82 5.25
C ARG A 73 45.44 -2.00 4.32
N ARG A 74 45.74 -0.76 4.68
CA ARG A 74 46.81 -0.02 4.04
C ARG A 74 48.18 -0.59 4.49
N PRO A 75 49.30 -0.30 3.76
CA PRO A 75 50.60 -0.70 4.21
C PRO A 75 50.81 -0.35 5.68
N ARG A 76 51.47 -1.20 6.44
CA ARG A 76 51.65 -1.10 7.91
C ARG A 76 52.17 0.28 8.38
N SER A 77 52.89 1.01 7.52
CA SER A 77 53.40 2.36 7.79
C SER A 77 52.31 3.45 7.89
N LEU A 78 51.08 3.19 7.50
CA LEU A 78 49.99 4.19 7.47
C LEU A 78 48.89 3.95 8.53
N GLY A 79 49.03 2.95 9.39
CA GLY A 79 48.08 2.61 10.42
C GLY A 79 46.85 1.86 9.91
N SER A 80 46.04 1.33 10.80
CA SER A 80 44.75 0.72 10.50
C SER A 80 43.65 1.79 10.46
N VAL A 81 42.64 1.57 9.62
CA VAL A 81 41.41 2.39 9.60
C VAL A 81 40.29 1.54 10.21
N GLU A 82 39.80 1.98 11.35
CA GLU A 82 38.73 1.37 12.13
C GLU A 82 37.48 2.24 12.05
N VAL A 83 36.36 1.72 12.51
CA VAL A 83 35.09 2.46 12.60
C VAL A 83 34.84 2.84 14.05
N ALA A 84 34.55 4.11 14.30
CA ALA A 84 34.02 4.57 15.58
C ALA A 84 32.53 4.91 15.44
N LEU A 85 31.74 4.44 16.38
CA LEU A 85 30.32 4.75 16.56
C LEU A 85 30.23 5.72 17.75
N VAL A 86 29.50 6.81 17.57
CA VAL A 86 29.49 7.89 18.56
C VAL A 86 28.06 8.36 18.79
N ARG A 87 27.62 8.23 20.03
CA ARG A 87 26.41 8.90 20.50
C ARG A 87 26.73 10.37 20.75
N GLY A 88 26.07 11.25 20.00
CA GLY A 88 26.30 12.69 20.09
C GLY A 88 25.09 13.51 19.70
N ARG A 89 25.14 14.80 19.94
CA ARG A 89 24.05 15.72 19.57
C ARG A 89 24.59 16.98 18.90
N SER A 90 23.78 17.58 18.04
CA SER A 90 24.04 18.94 17.56
C SER A 90 23.76 19.96 18.68
N PRO A 91 24.50 21.05 18.83
CA PRO A 91 24.23 22.09 19.81
C PRO A 91 22.83 22.73 19.72
N SER A 92 22.19 22.63 18.57
CA SER A 92 20.83 23.11 18.32
C SER A 92 19.73 22.05 18.55
N ASP A 93 20.09 20.85 19.01
CA ASP A 93 19.20 19.73 19.16
C ASP A 93 19.36 19.09 20.55
N ASP A 94 18.24 18.83 21.22
CA ASP A 94 18.24 18.18 22.54
C ASP A 94 18.38 16.64 22.43
N MET A 95 18.16 16.07 21.23
CA MET A 95 18.21 14.64 21.01
C MET A 95 19.60 14.17 20.56
N HIS A 96 19.97 12.98 21.00
CA HIS A 96 21.21 12.35 20.55
C HIS A 96 20.98 11.57 19.28
N ASP A 97 22.00 11.59 18.42
CA ASP A 97 22.11 10.80 17.22
C ASP A 97 23.24 9.80 17.31
N LEU A 98 23.22 8.77 16.45
CA LEU A 98 24.34 7.89 16.21
C LEU A 98 25.14 8.38 15.00
N TYR A 99 26.37 8.78 15.26
CA TYR A 99 27.34 9.15 14.25
C TYR A 99 28.35 8.03 14.01
N MET A 100 28.79 7.91 12.78
CA MET A 100 29.86 7.01 12.39
C MET A 100 31.02 7.81 11.79
N THR A 101 32.26 7.52 12.20
CA THR A 101 33.47 8.10 11.60
C THR A 101 34.55 7.04 11.43
N PHE A 102 35.39 7.19 10.41
CA PHE A 102 36.56 6.36 10.23
C PHE A 102 37.74 6.96 10.99
N VAL A 103 38.38 6.11 11.76
CA VAL A 103 39.48 6.51 12.64
C VAL A 103 40.75 5.84 12.16
N ARG A 104 41.77 6.65 11.88
CA ARG A 104 43.14 6.16 11.60
C ARG A 104 43.96 6.17 12.89
N ARG A 105 44.49 5.01 13.28
CA ARG A 105 45.31 4.86 14.47
C ARG A 105 46.74 4.45 14.11
N SER A 106 47.69 4.89 14.95
CA SER A 106 49.03 4.39 14.87
C SER A 106 49.14 2.96 15.38
N PRO A 107 50.25 2.25 15.12
CA PRO A 107 50.49 0.95 15.72
C PRO A 107 50.42 0.91 17.25
N GLU A 108 50.73 2.04 17.90
CA GLU A 108 50.70 2.23 19.35
C GLU A 108 49.27 2.55 19.85
N GLY A 109 48.30 2.67 18.98
CA GLY A 109 46.90 2.91 19.29
C GLY A 109 46.45 4.37 19.38
N VAL A 110 47.35 5.31 19.06
CA VAL A 110 47.06 6.75 19.08
C VAL A 110 46.18 7.14 17.87
N VAL A 111 45.16 7.95 18.09
CA VAL A 111 44.28 8.49 17.05
C VAL A 111 45.05 9.54 16.26
N LEU A 112 45.26 9.32 14.99
CA LEU A 112 45.99 10.23 14.10
C LEU A 112 45.03 11.13 13.31
N GLU A 113 43.87 10.62 12.93
CA GLU A 113 42.93 11.31 12.06
C GLU A 113 41.55 10.67 12.19
N ILE A 114 40.51 11.52 12.06
CA ILE A 114 39.12 11.05 11.85
C ILE A 114 38.60 11.56 10.53
N SER A 115 37.71 10.81 9.90
CA SER A 115 36.95 11.30 8.74
C SER A 115 35.82 12.23 9.18
N ALA A 116 35.25 12.98 8.22
CA ALA A 116 34.01 13.68 8.46
C ALA A 116 32.95 12.66 8.99
N PRO A 117 32.25 12.98 10.09
CA PRO A 117 31.26 12.09 10.68
C PRO A 117 30.03 11.97 9.77
N VAL A 118 29.49 10.78 9.70
CA VAL A 118 28.22 10.46 9.02
C VAL A 118 27.15 10.27 10.09
N ASN A 119 26.10 11.09 10.08
CA ASN A 119 24.95 10.88 10.95
C ASN A 119 24.06 9.77 10.38
N LEU A 120 23.91 8.67 11.11
CA LEU A 120 23.13 7.49 10.69
C LEU A 120 21.64 7.64 11.03
N THR A 121 21.27 8.58 11.92
CA THR A 121 19.93 8.65 12.53
C THR A 121 19.30 10.03 12.47
N SER A 122 19.85 10.98 11.72
CA SER A 122 19.57 12.43 11.71
C SER A 122 18.10 12.83 11.57
N SER A 123 17.24 11.93 11.26
CA SER A 123 15.85 12.23 10.93
C SER A 123 14.83 11.64 11.92
N ALA A 124 15.25 10.86 12.90
CA ALA A 124 14.35 10.35 13.93
C ALA A 124 14.05 11.43 15.00
N SER A 125 12.79 11.54 15.40
CA SER A 125 12.34 12.38 16.53
C SER A 125 12.42 11.63 17.87
N VAL A 126 13.40 10.74 17.99
CA VAL A 126 13.64 9.88 19.17
C VAL A 126 15.10 9.97 19.60
N ASP A 127 15.34 9.73 20.86
CA ASP A 127 16.69 9.76 21.43
C ASP A 127 17.40 8.42 21.18
N GLU A 128 18.70 8.50 20.81
CA GLU A 128 19.52 7.33 20.57
C GLU A 128 20.25 6.89 21.85
N GLY A 129 20.19 5.61 22.17
CA GLY A 129 20.97 5.02 23.25
C GLY A 129 22.45 4.91 22.93
N ALA A 130 23.26 4.65 23.94
CA ALA A 130 24.68 4.37 23.75
C ALA A 130 24.84 3.06 22.92
N PRO A 131 25.70 3.06 21.88
CA PRO A 131 25.93 1.85 21.11
C PRO A 131 26.73 0.82 21.90
N VAL A 132 26.47 -0.46 21.64
CA VAL A 132 27.35 -1.58 22.05
C VAL A 132 27.91 -2.24 20.79
N VAL A 133 29.15 -2.71 20.85
CA VAL A 133 29.86 -3.21 19.66
C VAL A 133 30.48 -4.58 19.94
N SER A 134 30.33 -5.51 19.00
CA SER A 134 31.05 -6.80 18.97
C SER A 134 31.50 -7.12 17.54
N GLY A 135 32.81 -7.06 17.30
CA GLY A 135 33.35 -7.26 15.94
C GLY A 135 32.75 -6.28 14.93
N PRO A 136 32.09 -6.78 13.88
CA PRO A 136 31.41 -5.95 12.87
C PRO A 136 30.01 -5.51 13.28
N PHE A 137 29.48 -6.03 14.36
CA PHE A 137 28.11 -5.75 14.81
C PHE A 137 28.05 -4.58 15.77
N VAL A 138 27.07 -3.73 15.59
CA VAL A 138 26.75 -2.60 16.44
C VAL A 138 25.28 -2.67 16.82
N ALA A 139 24.94 -2.49 18.09
CA ALA A 139 23.56 -2.41 18.49
C ALA A 139 23.32 -1.16 19.35
N TYR A 140 22.15 -0.53 19.21
CA TYR A 140 21.71 0.59 20.01
C TYR A 140 20.18 0.57 20.15
N THR A 141 19.66 1.35 21.07
CA THR A 141 18.21 1.52 21.26
C THR A 141 17.77 2.92 20.85
N THR A 142 16.53 3.03 20.40
CA THR A 142 15.82 4.31 20.33
C THR A 142 14.82 4.41 21.47
N ALA A 143 14.65 5.62 22.02
CA ALA A 143 13.72 5.89 23.10
C ALA A 143 12.89 7.14 22.79
N LEU A 144 11.61 7.11 23.18
CA LEU A 144 10.72 8.25 23.16
C LEU A 144 10.34 8.58 24.59
N ASP A 145 10.61 9.81 25.04
CA ASP A 145 10.39 10.24 26.43
C ASP A 145 11.00 9.29 27.47
N GLY A 146 12.18 8.74 27.15
CA GLY A 146 12.89 7.79 28.00
C GLY A 146 12.41 6.35 27.94
N ALA A 147 11.29 6.07 27.27
CA ALA A 147 10.78 4.71 27.06
C ALA A 147 11.40 4.08 25.80
N PRO A 148 12.04 2.89 25.91
CA PRO A 148 12.60 2.21 24.75
C PRO A 148 11.50 1.88 23.71
N LYS A 149 11.83 2.09 22.42
CA LYS A 149 10.91 1.83 21.30
C LYS A 149 11.40 0.76 20.35
N ALA A 150 12.69 0.77 20.02
CA ALA A 150 13.25 -0.20 19.10
C ALA A 150 14.71 -0.53 19.46
N ILE A 151 15.14 -1.70 19.04
CA ILE A 151 16.52 -2.17 19.06
C ILE A 151 16.99 -2.16 17.61
N HIS A 152 18.09 -1.49 17.36
CA HIS A 152 18.71 -1.39 16.05
C HIS A 152 20.00 -2.20 16.05
N VAL A 153 20.19 -3.00 15.02
CA VAL A 153 21.38 -3.80 14.81
C VAL A 153 21.99 -3.48 13.46
N LEU A 154 23.25 -3.05 13.47
CA LEU A 154 24.02 -2.75 12.26
C LEU A 154 25.06 -3.85 12.03
N ASP A 155 25.19 -4.31 10.78
CA ASP A 155 26.31 -5.14 10.34
C ASP A 155 27.18 -4.32 9.37
N LEU A 156 28.37 -3.95 9.81
CA LEU A 156 29.33 -3.15 9.07
C LEU A 156 29.97 -3.87 7.88
N ARG A 157 29.81 -5.20 7.77
CA ARG A 157 30.27 -5.97 6.59
C ARG A 157 29.42 -5.69 5.36
N GLY A 158 28.21 -5.14 5.59
CA GLY A 158 27.25 -4.82 4.54
C GLY A 158 26.44 -6.03 4.07
N HIS A 159 25.69 -5.81 3.01
CA HIS A 159 24.78 -6.83 2.50
C HIS A 159 25.50 -8.04 1.91
N PRO A 160 25.02 -9.27 2.16
CA PRO A 160 25.58 -10.48 1.57
C PRO A 160 25.60 -10.41 0.02
N ALA A 161 26.66 -10.92 -0.60
CA ALA A 161 26.78 -10.91 -2.06
C ALA A 161 25.62 -11.62 -2.77
N ALA A 162 25.01 -12.61 -2.10
CA ALA A 162 23.83 -13.32 -2.61
C ALA A 162 22.63 -12.39 -2.88
N GLU A 163 22.44 -11.33 -2.09
CA GLU A 163 21.34 -10.39 -2.26
C GLU A 163 21.43 -9.55 -3.56
N SER A 164 22.64 -9.48 -4.15
CA SER A 164 22.87 -8.80 -5.42
C SER A 164 23.35 -9.73 -6.54
N ALA A 165 23.14 -11.04 -6.38
CA ALA A 165 23.61 -12.05 -7.33
C ALA A 165 23.03 -11.82 -8.74
N ASP A 166 21.77 -11.41 -8.82
CA ASP A 166 21.02 -11.13 -10.04
C ASP A 166 21.22 -9.70 -10.59
N PHE A 167 22.08 -8.88 -9.96
CA PHE A 167 22.37 -7.53 -10.41
C PHE A 167 23.36 -7.58 -11.57
N THR A 168 23.13 -6.74 -12.58
CA THR A 168 24.12 -6.50 -13.64
C THR A 168 25.37 -5.83 -13.07
N SER A 169 26.50 -5.88 -13.80
CA SER A 169 27.74 -5.21 -13.39
C SER A 169 27.55 -3.71 -13.16
N LEU A 170 26.73 -3.05 -13.97
CA LEU A 170 26.38 -1.64 -13.79
C LEU A 170 25.58 -1.41 -12.50
N GLN A 171 24.59 -2.24 -12.24
CA GLN A 171 23.78 -2.15 -11.00
C GLN A 171 24.62 -2.39 -9.75
N LYS A 172 25.59 -3.31 -9.79
CA LYS A 172 26.55 -3.51 -8.70
C LYS A 172 27.40 -2.28 -8.44
N LEU A 173 27.86 -1.63 -9.50
CA LEU A 173 28.61 -0.37 -9.39
C LEU A 173 27.74 0.77 -8.85
N GLN A 174 26.52 0.93 -9.34
CA GLN A 174 25.54 1.91 -8.84
C GLN A 174 25.23 1.70 -7.35
N SER A 175 24.99 0.46 -6.94
CA SER A 175 24.76 0.10 -5.55
C SER A 175 25.97 0.46 -4.67
N ALA A 176 27.17 0.04 -5.07
CA ALA A 176 28.40 0.35 -4.34
C ALA A 176 28.66 1.86 -4.20
N GLY A 177 28.38 2.63 -5.25
CA GLY A 177 28.48 4.10 -5.23
C GLY A 177 27.45 4.75 -4.31
N THR A 178 26.23 4.21 -4.28
CA THR A 178 25.16 4.67 -3.35
C THR A 178 25.55 4.43 -1.90
N GLU A 179 25.96 3.20 -1.58
CA GLU A 179 26.33 2.83 -0.21
C GLU A 179 27.56 3.60 0.26
N TRP A 180 28.54 3.74 -0.62
CA TRP A 180 29.74 4.53 -0.29
C TRP A 180 29.41 6.00 0.01
N GLN A 181 28.50 6.60 -0.76
CA GLN A 181 28.07 7.99 -0.50
C GLN A 181 27.29 8.12 0.82
N LYS A 182 26.46 7.13 1.16
CA LYS A 182 25.65 7.15 2.40
C LYS A 182 26.48 6.87 3.65
N THR A 183 27.42 5.94 3.57
CA THR A 183 28.08 5.38 4.75
C THR A 183 29.61 5.41 4.72
N GLY A 184 30.22 5.74 3.57
CA GLY A 184 31.66 5.60 3.37
C GLY A 184 32.13 4.16 3.11
N LEU A 185 31.23 3.18 3.16
CA LEU A 185 31.47 1.76 2.92
C LEU A 185 30.82 1.31 1.62
N SER A 186 31.60 0.77 0.68
CA SER A 186 31.09 0.36 -0.65
C SER A 186 30.10 -0.83 -0.59
N GLN A 187 30.15 -1.63 0.47
CA GLN A 187 29.19 -2.71 0.72
C GLN A 187 27.96 -2.24 1.50
N GLY A 188 27.98 -0.99 1.99
CA GLY A 188 26.95 -0.42 2.83
C GLY A 188 26.97 -0.97 4.25
N ILE A 189 25.88 -0.76 4.95
CA ILE A 189 25.60 -1.26 6.30
C ILE A 189 24.24 -1.97 6.23
N VAL A 190 24.17 -3.20 6.74
CA VAL A 190 22.87 -3.84 7.00
C VAL A 190 22.29 -3.22 8.27
N HIS A 191 21.09 -2.71 8.21
CA HIS A 191 20.41 -2.08 9.35
C HIS A 191 19.09 -2.81 9.62
N ASP A 192 19.12 -3.74 10.56
CA ASP A 192 17.95 -4.46 11.03
C ASP A 192 17.32 -3.73 12.22
N VAL A 193 15.99 -3.71 12.26
CA VAL A 193 15.24 -3.04 13.32
C VAL A 193 14.27 -4.01 13.97
N TYR A 194 14.28 -4.03 15.28
CA TYR A 194 13.43 -4.86 16.13
C TYR A 194 12.62 -3.94 17.03
N THR A 195 11.39 -3.63 16.59
CA THR A 195 10.48 -2.74 17.33
C THR A 195 9.83 -3.48 18.49
N LEU A 196 9.86 -2.92 19.67
CA LEU A 196 9.28 -3.50 20.87
C LEU A 196 7.75 -3.49 20.80
N ALA A 197 7.12 -4.64 20.97
CA ALA A 197 5.66 -4.83 20.91
C ALA A 197 4.94 -4.55 22.24
N GLY A 198 5.58 -3.85 23.16
CA GLY A 198 5.02 -3.50 24.47
C GLY A 198 5.63 -2.24 25.03
N ASP A 199 5.11 -1.78 26.16
CA ASP A 199 5.67 -0.65 26.89
C ASP A 199 6.70 -1.17 27.89
N PHE A 200 7.97 -0.82 27.68
CA PHE A 200 9.07 -1.16 28.56
C PHE A 200 9.68 0.11 29.16
N THR A 201 10.16 0.00 30.37
CA THR A 201 10.77 1.12 31.09
C THR A 201 12.28 1.22 30.90
N GLU A 202 12.92 0.12 30.51
CA GLU A 202 14.35 0.08 30.23
C GLU A 202 14.68 -0.93 29.13
N ALA A 203 15.81 -0.71 28.45
CA ALA A 203 16.40 -1.69 27.55
C ALA A 203 17.93 -1.63 27.73
N ARG A 204 18.53 -2.74 28.14
CA ARG A 204 19.97 -2.88 28.35
C ARG A 204 20.53 -3.85 27.33
N LEU A 205 21.48 -3.38 26.55
CA LEU A 205 22.12 -4.16 25.50
C LEU A 205 23.47 -4.68 25.98
N ALA A 206 23.77 -5.94 25.70
CA ALA A 206 25.09 -6.52 25.92
C ALA A 206 25.36 -7.65 24.94
N PHE A 207 26.52 -7.66 24.32
CA PHE A 207 26.96 -8.80 23.53
C PHE A 207 27.53 -9.90 24.41
N ARG A 208 27.13 -11.16 24.17
CA ARG A 208 27.78 -12.40 24.70
C ARG A 208 28.28 -13.21 23.51
N GLY A 209 29.58 -13.07 23.20
CA GLY A 209 30.11 -13.58 21.95
C GLY A 209 29.45 -12.89 20.77
N ASP A 210 28.83 -13.69 19.90
CA ASP A 210 28.11 -13.14 18.70
C ASP A 210 26.61 -12.89 18.97
N ALA A 211 26.06 -13.30 20.10
CA ALA A 211 24.68 -13.06 20.48
C ALA A 211 24.50 -11.72 21.19
N LEU A 212 23.42 -11.00 20.87
CA LEU A 212 23.00 -9.78 21.55
C LEU A 212 21.91 -10.09 22.57
N ASP A 213 22.22 -9.90 23.85
CA ASP A 213 21.25 -9.98 24.95
C ASP A 213 20.61 -8.60 25.16
N VAL A 214 19.31 -8.56 25.28
CA VAL A 214 18.53 -7.36 25.54
C VAL A 214 17.68 -7.59 26.79
N GLY A 215 18.02 -6.95 27.90
CA GLY A 215 17.22 -6.96 29.13
C GLY A 215 16.19 -5.84 29.09
N LEU A 216 14.90 -6.17 29.19
CA LEU A 216 13.77 -5.22 29.11
C LEU A 216 13.16 -4.87 30.48
N GLY A 217 13.85 -5.24 31.57
CA GLY A 217 13.34 -5.05 32.95
C GLY A 217 12.39 -6.19 33.39
N GLY A 218 12.18 -6.30 34.72
CA GLY A 218 11.28 -7.29 35.29
C GLY A 218 11.61 -8.76 34.98
N GLY A 219 12.87 -9.07 34.61
CA GLY A 219 13.27 -10.43 34.18
C GLY A 219 12.94 -10.77 32.72
N THR A 220 12.33 -9.88 32.00
CA THR A 220 12.03 -10.03 30.57
C THR A 220 13.29 -9.79 29.74
N LYS A 221 13.57 -10.68 28.80
CA LYS A 221 14.71 -10.53 27.90
C LYS A 221 14.40 -10.96 26.48
N VAL A 222 15.18 -10.45 25.55
CA VAL A 222 15.25 -10.86 24.16
C VAL A 222 16.69 -11.27 23.84
N VAL A 223 16.87 -12.28 23.03
CA VAL A 223 18.19 -12.70 22.54
C VAL A 223 18.16 -12.71 21.02
N LEU A 224 19.08 -11.97 20.42
CA LEU A 224 19.23 -11.87 18.97
C LEU A 224 20.55 -12.49 18.53
N ASP A 225 20.55 -13.13 17.37
CA ASP A 225 21.78 -13.51 16.65
C ASP A 225 21.93 -12.60 15.43
N PRO A 226 22.77 -11.56 15.51
CA PRO A 226 23.03 -10.65 14.40
C PRO A 226 23.60 -11.32 13.15
N GLY A 227 24.41 -12.39 13.35
CA GLY A 227 25.04 -13.10 12.25
C GLY A 227 24.04 -13.84 11.35
N SER A 228 23.11 -14.54 11.96
CA SER A 228 22.02 -15.23 11.24
C SER A 228 20.76 -14.37 11.10
N ARG A 229 20.73 -13.20 11.70
CA ARG A 229 19.60 -12.25 11.71
C ARG A 229 18.32 -12.88 12.28
N ARG A 230 18.44 -13.66 13.35
CA ARG A 230 17.35 -14.41 13.98
C ARG A 230 17.12 -13.95 15.41
N VAL A 231 15.85 -14.00 15.81
CA VAL A 231 15.46 -13.91 17.21
C VAL A 231 15.57 -15.31 17.81
N LEU A 232 16.41 -15.47 18.83
CA LEU A 232 16.63 -16.75 19.52
C LEU A 232 15.68 -16.91 20.71
N GLU A 233 15.32 -15.80 21.38
CA GLU A 233 14.42 -15.79 22.55
C GLU A 233 13.61 -14.48 22.54
N GLY A 234 12.32 -14.51 22.91
CA GLY A 234 11.45 -13.33 23.06
C GLY A 234 10.89 -12.79 21.73
N ALA A 235 10.69 -13.64 20.73
CA ALA A 235 10.20 -13.22 19.41
C ALA A 235 8.81 -12.57 19.45
N GLU A 236 7.95 -12.98 20.38
CA GLU A 236 6.61 -12.44 20.61
C GLU A 236 6.62 -10.98 21.10
N LEU A 237 7.74 -10.53 21.65
CA LEU A 237 7.94 -9.18 22.14
C LEU A 237 8.40 -8.21 21.03
N LEU A 238 8.59 -8.70 19.82
CA LEU A 238 9.21 -7.94 18.74
C LEU A 238 8.40 -7.93 17.45
N ARG A 239 8.41 -6.80 16.79
CA ARG A 239 8.10 -6.69 15.36
C ARG A 239 9.43 -6.55 14.61
N VAL A 240 9.75 -7.55 13.80
CA VAL A 240 11.06 -7.66 13.14
C VAL A 240 11.04 -7.04 11.76
N SER A 241 11.96 -6.13 11.49
CA SER A 241 12.18 -5.50 10.21
C SER A 241 13.63 -5.70 9.74
N LEU A 242 13.86 -6.75 8.92
CA LEU A 242 15.19 -7.09 8.40
C LEU A 242 15.48 -6.31 7.10
N ALA A 243 16.65 -5.73 6.99
CA ALA A 243 17.08 -5.00 5.80
C ALA A 243 17.27 -5.94 4.59
N GLU A 244 16.88 -5.47 3.41
CA GLU A 244 17.14 -6.14 2.13
C GLU A 244 17.80 -5.17 1.17
N LYS A 245 18.67 -5.68 0.31
CA LYS A 245 19.35 -4.84 -0.68
C LYS A 245 18.43 -4.51 -1.85
N GLY A 246 18.09 -3.23 -1.98
CA GLY A 246 17.28 -2.75 -3.08
C GLY A 246 18.02 -2.78 -4.42
N ARG A 247 17.29 -3.00 -5.53
CA ARG A 247 17.84 -2.95 -6.88
C ARG A 247 17.98 -1.49 -7.32
N PRO A 248 19.17 -1.05 -7.80
CA PRO A 248 19.34 0.34 -8.26
C PRO A 248 18.44 0.70 -9.43
N ALA A 249 18.06 1.97 -9.48
CA ALA A 249 17.33 2.57 -10.59
C ALA A 249 18.10 2.52 -11.91
N GLY A 250 17.43 2.90 -12.98
CA GLY A 250 18.09 3.29 -14.23
C GLY A 250 19.15 4.37 -13.99
N LEU A 251 20.18 4.42 -14.83
CA LEU A 251 21.37 5.25 -14.63
C LEU A 251 21.06 6.73 -14.39
N VAL A 252 20.10 7.31 -15.11
CA VAL A 252 19.74 8.74 -14.98
C VAL A 252 19.05 9.08 -13.67
N PRO A 253 17.96 8.40 -13.26
CA PRO A 253 17.36 8.61 -11.95
C PRO A 253 18.34 8.41 -10.80
N TRP A 254 19.17 7.35 -10.87
CA TRP A 254 20.21 7.10 -9.90
C TRP A 254 21.23 8.24 -9.79
N ALA A 255 21.74 8.77 -10.91
CA ALA A 255 22.68 9.87 -10.91
C ALA A 255 22.08 11.15 -10.31
N VAL A 256 20.82 11.44 -10.64
CA VAL A 256 20.08 12.59 -10.07
C VAL A 256 19.98 12.47 -8.55
N ASP A 257 19.65 11.29 -8.03
CA ASP A 257 19.55 11.07 -6.57
C ASP A 257 20.92 11.19 -5.89
N ARG A 258 22.00 10.74 -6.56
CA ARG A 258 23.35 10.88 -6.00
C ARG A 258 23.81 12.34 -5.91
N VAL A 259 23.51 13.15 -6.90
CA VAL A 259 23.81 14.59 -6.88
C VAL A 259 22.98 15.30 -5.81
N ARG A 260 21.69 14.95 -5.69
CA ARG A 260 20.81 15.52 -4.66
C ARG A 260 21.28 15.20 -3.24
N SER A 261 21.88 14.06 -3.02
CA SER A 261 22.37 13.62 -1.71
C SER A 261 23.70 14.26 -1.30
N VAL A 262 24.31 15.13 -2.13
CA VAL A 262 25.52 15.87 -1.76
C VAL A 262 25.14 17.11 -0.94
N PRO A 263 25.61 17.27 0.31
CA PRO A 263 25.21 18.38 1.18
C PRO A 263 25.43 19.78 0.59
N ALA A 264 26.51 19.94 -0.20
CA ALA A 264 26.82 21.22 -0.88
C ALA A 264 25.81 21.58 -1.98
N PHE A 265 25.13 20.60 -2.57
CA PHE A 265 24.08 20.83 -3.54
C PHE A 265 22.69 20.85 -2.92
N GLY A 266 22.46 20.04 -1.91
CA GLY A 266 21.22 19.99 -1.17
C GLY A 266 19.96 19.82 -2.04
N ASP A 267 18.84 19.60 -1.41
CA ASP A 267 17.58 19.46 -2.13
C ASP A 267 17.12 20.80 -2.74
N GLU A 268 17.37 21.92 -2.06
CA GLU A 268 17.00 23.26 -2.53
C GLU A 268 17.82 23.69 -3.75
N ASN A 269 19.13 23.54 -3.72
CA ASN A 269 20.00 23.86 -4.88
C ASN A 269 19.73 22.93 -6.08
N MET A 270 19.41 21.66 -5.82
CA MET A 270 18.98 20.73 -6.88
C MET A 270 17.64 21.13 -7.47
N GLN A 271 16.70 21.62 -6.66
CA GLN A 271 15.42 22.15 -7.14
C GLN A 271 15.65 23.40 -8.01
N ILE A 272 16.54 24.29 -7.62
CA ILE A 272 16.93 25.47 -8.42
C ILE A 272 17.54 25.01 -9.76
N LEU A 273 18.51 24.08 -9.73
CA LEU A 273 19.15 23.55 -10.93
C LEU A 273 18.17 22.87 -11.89
N LYS A 274 17.24 22.07 -11.33
CA LYS A 274 16.14 21.48 -12.09
C LYS A 274 15.22 22.56 -12.69
N ALA A 275 14.82 23.56 -11.89
CA ALA A 275 13.97 24.66 -12.35
C ALA A 275 14.60 25.38 -13.54
N VAL A 276 15.88 25.74 -13.44
CA VAL A 276 16.64 26.38 -14.53
C VAL A 276 16.77 25.47 -15.75
N ALA A 277 17.12 24.19 -15.55
CA ALA A 277 17.28 23.24 -16.65
C ALA A 277 15.95 22.97 -17.37
N PHE A 278 14.85 22.76 -16.62
CA PHE A 278 13.52 22.55 -17.20
C PHE A 278 12.98 23.78 -17.90
N THR A 279 13.16 24.99 -17.31
CA THR A 279 12.79 26.25 -17.96
C THR A 279 13.55 26.44 -19.28
N GLY A 280 14.82 26.11 -19.31
CA GLY A 280 15.63 26.13 -20.53
C GLY A 280 15.15 25.13 -21.58
N LEU A 281 14.81 23.92 -21.17
CA LEU A 281 14.24 22.88 -22.04
C LEU A 281 12.85 23.29 -22.57
N GLU A 282 12.01 23.85 -21.72
CA GLU A 282 10.69 24.39 -22.13
C GLU A 282 10.82 25.49 -23.18
N TRP A 283 11.76 26.40 -22.97
CA TRP A 283 12.00 27.47 -23.93
C TRP A 283 12.47 26.89 -25.28
N ALA A 284 13.36 25.91 -25.24
CA ALA A 284 13.86 25.23 -26.44
C ALA A 284 12.74 24.46 -27.15
N GLU A 285 11.83 23.81 -26.42
CA GLU A 285 10.71 23.06 -26.98
C GLU A 285 9.62 23.97 -27.55
N LYS A 286 9.30 25.08 -26.85
CA LYS A 286 8.40 26.14 -27.39
C LYS A 286 8.96 26.77 -28.64
N ALA A 287 10.26 27.02 -28.69
CA ALA A 287 10.92 27.53 -29.90
C ALA A 287 10.87 26.51 -31.05
N ARG A 288 11.07 25.24 -30.76
CA ARG A 288 10.99 24.14 -31.73
C ARG A 288 9.58 23.96 -32.28
N THR A 289 8.56 23.95 -31.39
CA THR A 289 7.14 23.81 -31.79
C THR A 289 6.69 24.94 -32.70
N LYS A 290 7.15 26.19 -32.44
CA LYS A 290 6.90 27.34 -33.34
C LYS A 290 7.53 27.18 -34.70
N VAL A 291 8.70 26.49 -34.80
CA VAL A 291 9.44 26.35 -36.06
C VAL A 291 9.02 25.11 -36.85
N THR A 292 8.63 24.01 -36.18
CA THR A 292 8.36 22.72 -36.84
C THR A 292 6.89 22.37 -36.97
N GLY A 293 5.97 23.20 -36.44
CA GLY A 293 4.52 23.05 -36.65
C GLY A 293 3.86 21.87 -35.96
N GLY A 294 4.45 21.29 -34.93
CA GLY A 294 3.82 20.25 -34.11
C GLY A 294 4.77 19.36 -33.34
N PRO A 295 4.34 18.80 -32.24
CA PRO A 295 5.18 17.84 -31.49
C PRO A 295 5.35 16.56 -32.30
N THR A 296 6.58 16.14 -32.45
CA THR A 296 6.89 14.78 -32.89
C THR A 296 6.37 13.86 -31.80
N VAL A 297 5.36 13.06 -32.10
CA VAL A 297 4.95 11.93 -31.27
C VAL A 297 6.18 11.05 -31.16
N THR A 298 6.85 11.06 -30.00
CA THR A 298 7.98 10.16 -29.77
C THR A 298 7.44 8.75 -29.87
N ALA A 299 8.08 7.94 -30.71
CA ALA A 299 7.68 6.57 -31.06
C ALA A 299 7.71 5.55 -29.89
N GLU A 300 7.93 6.00 -28.67
CA GLU A 300 8.00 5.16 -27.47
C GLU A 300 6.68 4.96 -26.75
N THR A 301 5.59 5.55 -27.22
CA THR A 301 4.29 5.23 -26.68
C THR A 301 3.68 4.16 -27.55
N PRO A 302 3.40 2.94 -27.01
CA PRO A 302 2.56 1.99 -27.71
C PRO A 302 1.33 2.75 -28.17
N SER A 303 0.98 2.59 -29.43
CA SER A 303 -0.19 3.20 -30.04
C SER A 303 -1.42 2.90 -29.20
N GLY A 304 -1.77 3.83 -28.29
CA GLY A 304 -2.98 3.78 -27.50
C GLY A 304 -3.18 2.51 -26.66
N LEU A 305 -4.34 2.43 -26.10
CA LEU A 305 -4.82 1.28 -25.33
C LEU A 305 -4.94 -0.02 -26.15
N GLU A 306 -4.90 0.05 -27.50
CA GLU A 306 -4.85 -1.13 -28.37
C GLU A 306 -3.62 -1.98 -28.09
N GLY A 307 -2.47 -1.38 -27.87
CA GLY A 307 -1.26 -2.09 -27.47
C GLY A 307 -1.39 -2.72 -26.08
N LEU A 308 -2.10 -2.08 -25.16
CA LEU A 308 -2.36 -2.60 -23.83
C LEU A 308 -3.34 -3.80 -23.90
N SER A 309 -4.44 -3.68 -24.62
CA SER A 309 -5.41 -4.77 -24.77
C SER A 309 -4.83 -6.01 -25.46
N GLN A 310 -3.94 -5.84 -26.43
CA GLN A 310 -3.23 -6.95 -27.08
C GLN A 310 -2.26 -7.67 -26.11
N VAL A 311 -1.63 -6.94 -25.20
CA VAL A 311 -0.64 -7.53 -24.29
C VAL A 311 -1.32 -8.12 -23.05
N THR A 312 -2.39 -7.50 -22.54
CA THR A 312 -3.10 -7.95 -21.35
C THR A 312 -4.23 -8.93 -21.65
N GLY A 313 -4.65 -9.08 -22.90
CA GLY A 313 -5.87 -9.81 -23.27
C GLY A 313 -7.15 -9.07 -22.89
N GLY A 314 -7.04 -7.84 -22.41
CA GLY A 314 -8.18 -7.03 -21.99
C GLY A 314 -9.06 -6.60 -23.16
N THR A 315 -10.34 -6.46 -22.91
CA THR A 315 -11.32 -5.98 -23.90
C THR A 315 -11.46 -4.47 -23.81
N VAL A 316 -11.41 -3.78 -24.95
CA VAL A 316 -11.76 -2.36 -25.00
C VAL A 316 -13.27 -2.25 -24.78
N THR A 317 -13.66 -1.72 -23.65
CA THR A 317 -15.06 -1.61 -23.26
C THR A 317 -15.50 -0.16 -23.30
N SER A 318 -16.51 0.14 -24.11
CA SER A 318 -17.16 1.46 -24.17
C SER A 318 -18.45 1.51 -23.34
N THR A 319 -18.92 0.36 -22.87
CA THR A 319 -20.19 0.24 -22.17
C THR A 319 -19.95 -0.16 -20.71
N ARG A 320 -20.57 0.63 -19.85
CA ARG A 320 -20.64 0.36 -18.43
C ARG A 320 -21.60 -0.81 -18.17
N ASP A 321 -21.23 -1.74 -17.29
CA ASP A 321 -22.19 -2.69 -16.75
C ASP A 321 -23.24 -1.93 -15.93
N PRO A 322 -24.52 -1.94 -16.32
CA PRO A 322 -25.55 -1.17 -15.65
C PRO A 322 -25.87 -1.68 -14.24
N GLU A 323 -25.63 -2.96 -13.99
CA GLU A 323 -25.89 -3.59 -12.68
C GLU A 323 -24.74 -3.34 -11.71
N VAL A 324 -23.52 -3.55 -12.14
CA VAL A 324 -22.30 -3.38 -11.32
C VAL A 324 -21.84 -1.93 -11.28
N GLY A 325 -22.02 -1.20 -12.37
CA GLY A 325 -21.61 0.18 -12.52
C GLY A 325 -20.13 0.38 -12.84
N PHE A 326 -19.34 -0.69 -12.88
CA PHE A 326 -17.93 -0.69 -13.24
C PHE A 326 -17.71 -1.59 -14.49
N PRO A 327 -16.83 -1.22 -15.44
CA PRO A 327 -15.96 -0.03 -15.52
C PRO A 327 -16.70 1.31 -15.53
N PRO A 328 -16.04 2.43 -15.18
CA PRO A 328 -16.63 3.75 -15.25
C PRO A 328 -17.05 4.13 -16.68
N ALA A 329 -17.98 5.06 -16.81
CA ALA A 329 -18.34 5.61 -18.12
C ALA A 329 -17.10 6.25 -18.79
N PRO A 330 -16.99 6.21 -20.12
CA PRO A 330 -15.92 6.86 -20.86
C PRO A 330 -15.81 8.36 -20.50
N LEU A 331 -14.58 8.85 -20.46
CA LEU A 331 -14.26 10.24 -20.16
C LEU A 331 -14.22 11.04 -21.46
N GLU A 332 -14.79 12.21 -21.46
CA GLU A 332 -14.62 13.14 -22.59
C GLU A 332 -13.17 13.61 -22.69
N PRO A 333 -12.51 13.55 -23.85
CA PRO A 333 -11.20 14.14 -24.06
C PRO A 333 -11.18 15.64 -23.77
N ILE A 334 -10.11 16.10 -23.10
CA ILE A 334 -9.94 17.52 -22.76
C ILE A 334 -9.47 18.32 -23.98
N LEU A 335 -8.57 17.72 -24.76
CA LEU A 335 -8.00 18.34 -25.96
C LEU A 335 -8.66 17.79 -27.23
N LYS A 336 -8.84 18.65 -28.22
CA LYS A 336 -9.35 18.29 -29.56
C LYS A 336 -8.30 18.58 -30.63
N PRO A 337 -8.18 17.75 -31.69
CA PRO A 337 -8.90 16.48 -31.84
C PRO A 337 -8.48 15.43 -30.79
N ALA A 338 -9.39 14.54 -30.44
CA ALA A 338 -9.10 13.42 -29.54
C ALA A 338 -8.11 12.45 -30.22
N LEU A 339 -7.26 11.81 -29.41
CA LEU A 339 -6.49 10.66 -29.88
C LEU A 339 -7.37 9.40 -29.89
N PRO A 340 -7.05 8.39 -30.71
CA PRO A 340 -7.76 7.11 -30.66
C PRO A 340 -7.79 6.57 -29.22
N ASN A 341 -8.94 6.13 -28.78
CA ASN A 341 -9.22 5.57 -27.44
C ASN A 341 -8.95 6.51 -26.25
N GLU A 342 -8.67 7.79 -26.47
CA GLU A 342 -8.53 8.77 -25.39
C GLU A 342 -9.83 8.88 -24.59
N GLY A 343 -9.75 8.63 -23.27
CA GLY A 343 -10.90 8.63 -22.38
C GLY A 343 -11.69 7.31 -22.35
N THR A 344 -11.45 6.37 -23.27
CA THR A 344 -12.11 5.07 -23.29
C THR A 344 -11.41 4.13 -22.30
N PHE A 345 -12.18 3.45 -21.44
CA PHE A 345 -11.61 2.49 -20.49
C PHE A 345 -11.37 1.13 -21.13
N VAL A 346 -10.19 0.60 -20.90
CA VAL A 346 -9.85 -0.81 -21.15
C VAL A 346 -10.05 -1.57 -19.85
N ALA A 347 -10.98 -2.49 -19.81
CA ALA A 347 -11.16 -3.42 -18.72
C ALA A 347 -10.04 -4.47 -18.73
N LEU A 348 -9.35 -4.66 -17.59
CA LEU A 348 -8.28 -5.65 -17.46
C LEU A 348 -8.87 -7.00 -17.06
N GLU A 349 -9.51 -7.64 -18.04
CA GLU A 349 -10.15 -8.94 -17.86
C GLU A 349 -9.14 -10.08 -18.04
N ASN A 350 -9.17 -11.05 -17.11
CA ASN A 350 -8.32 -12.25 -17.18
C ASN A 350 -6.82 -11.96 -17.37
N ASP A 351 -6.35 -10.86 -16.82
CA ASP A 351 -4.95 -10.43 -16.95
C ASP A 351 -4.04 -11.38 -16.14
N PRO A 352 -3.04 -12.04 -16.76
CA PRO A 352 -2.18 -13.01 -16.08
C PRO A 352 -1.27 -12.40 -15.01
N PHE A 353 -1.19 -11.07 -14.94
CA PHE A 353 -0.44 -10.30 -13.94
C PHE A 353 -1.30 -9.71 -12.82
N ILE A 354 -2.58 -10.08 -12.77
CA ILE A 354 -3.50 -9.66 -11.71
C ILE A 354 -4.07 -10.92 -11.06
N THR A 355 -4.04 -10.99 -9.73
CA THR A 355 -4.69 -12.09 -9.01
C THR A 355 -6.17 -12.15 -9.38
N PRO A 356 -6.68 -13.26 -9.90
CA PRO A 356 -8.06 -13.35 -10.31
C PRO A 356 -9.01 -13.26 -9.12
N ILE A 357 -10.08 -12.49 -9.29
CA ILE A 357 -11.13 -12.35 -8.26
C ILE A 357 -12.36 -13.10 -8.79
N SER A 358 -12.81 -14.10 -8.03
CA SER A 358 -13.99 -14.88 -8.43
C SER A 358 -15.20 -13.98 -8.67
N GLY A 359 -15.88 -14.17 -9.80
CA GLY A 359 -17.05 -13.38 -10.16
C GLY A 359 -16.81 -11.95 -10.61
N VAL A 360 -15.55 -11.49 -10.62
CA VAL A 360 -15.16 -10.14 -11.03
C VAL A 360 -14.22 -10.23 -12.24
N PRO A 361 -14.72 -10.11 -13.46
CA PRO A 361 -13.91 -10.33 -14.65
C PRO A 361 -12.84 -9.25 -14.86
N ALA A 362 -13.10 -8.02 -14.45
CA ALA A 362 -12.21 -6.87 -14.61
C ALA A 362 -12.06 -6.10 -13.30
N PRO A 363 -11.08 -6.45 -12.46
CA PRO A 363 -10.84 -5.72 -11.20
C PRO A 363 -10.35 -4.29 -11.41
N PHE A 364 -9.72 -4.01 -12.55
CA PHE A 364 -9.20 -2.71 -12.93
C PHE A 364 -9.66 -2.29 -14.33
N ALA A 365 -9.75 -0.98 -14.52
CA ALA A 365 -9.95 -0.38 -15.83
C ALA A 365 -8.93 0.75 -16.05
N GLN A 366 -8.35 0.82 -17.23
CA GLN A 366 -7.32 1.80 -17.59
C GLN A 366 -7.75 2.69 -18.73
N THR A 367 -7.33 3.96 -18.66
CA THR A 367 -7.48 4.94 -19.75
C THR A 367 -6.35 5.96 -19.69
N PHE A 368 -6.37 6.91 -20.61
CA PHE A 368 -5.49 8.09 -20.56
C PHE A 368 -6.24 9.34 -21.01
N LEU A 369 -5.75 10.50 -20.59
CA LEU A 369 -6.18 11.82 -21.03
C LEU A 369 -4.96 12.68 -21.35
N ARG A 370 -5.14 13.64 -22.27
CA ARG A 370 -4.21 14.75 -22.47
C ARG A 370 -4.83 16.01 -21.87
N ALA A 371 -4.04 16.76 -21.10
CA ALA A 371 -4.55 17.92 -20.35
C ALA A 371 -3.76 19.22 -20.60
N ASP A 372 -2.61 19.17 -21.30
CA ASP A 372 -1.77 20.32 -21.61
C ASP A 372 -1.93 20.74 -23.08
N PRO A 373 -2.56 21.89 -23.35
CA PRO A 373 -2.72 22.39 -24.73
C PRO A 373 -1.37 22.78 -25.39
N ASN A 374 -0.33 23.06 -24.60
CA ASN A 374 1.00 23.41 -25.11
C ASN A 374 1.87 22.17 -25.35
N ARG A 375 1.52 21.02 -24.74
CA ARG A 375 2.21 19.72 -24.84
C ARG A 375 1.22 18.63 -25.22
N THR A 376 0.65 18.74 -26.42
CA THR A 376 -0.44 17.85 -26.88
C THR A 376 -0.07 16.37 -27.00
N GLY A 377 1.21 16.02 -26.89
CA GLY A 377 1.70 14.63 -26.85
C GLY A 377 1.73 14.03 -25.45
N THR A 378 1.71 14.86 -24.39
CA THR A 378 1.79 14.39 -22.99
C THR A 378 0.50 13.72 -22.57
N ARG A 379 0.62 12.56 -21.92
CA ARG A 379 -0.51 11.74 -21.48
C ARG A 379 -0.49 11.56 -19.96
N ILE A 380 -1.68 11.60 -19.39
CA ILE A 380 -1.94 11.23 -18.00
C ILE A 380 -2.67 9.90 -18.02
N PHE A 381 -1.99 8.85 -17.59
CA PHE A 381 -2.55 7.50 -17.52
C PHE A 381 -3.32 7.34 -16.21
N ILE A 382 -4.44 6.63 -16.29
CA ILE A 382 -5.40 6.47 -15.19
C ILE A 382 -5.70 4.99 -15.04
N THR A 383 -5.53 4.45 -13.84
CA THR A 383 -6.00 3.11 -13.48
C THR A 383 -7.05 3.25 -12.39
N MET A 384 -8.26 2.78 -12.65
CA MET A 384 -9.37 2.82 -11.70
C MET A 384 -9.73 1.45 -11.19
N TRP A 385 -10.24 1.39 -9.96
CA TRP A 385 -10.79 0.20 -9.32
C TRP A 385 -12.00 0.52 -8.46
N ASP A 386 -12.81 -0.51 -8.26
CA ASP A 386 -13.99 -0.46 -7.39
C ASP A 386 -13.58 -0.84 -5.95
N ALA A 387 -13.69 0.10 -5.01
CA ALA A 387 -13.36 -0.13 -3.62
C ALA A 387 -14.27 -1.14 -2.92
N ARG A 388 -15.40 -1.50 -3.54
CA ARG A 388 -16.28 -2.59 -3.06
C ARG A 388 -15.66 -3.97 -3.30
N VAL A 389 -14.75 -4.08 -4.25
CA VAL A 389 -14.09 -5.32 -4.67
C VAL A 389 -12.61 -5.36 -4.27
N ILE A 390 -11.99 -4.21 -4.16
CA ILE A 390 -10.56 -4.05 -3.85
C ILE A 390 -10.40 -3.18 -2.62
N ALA A 391 -9.71 -3.70 -1.62
CA ALA A 391 -9.31 -2.97 -0.42
C ALA A 391 -7.98 -2.27 -0.66
N LEU A 392 -7.85 -1.06 -0.12
CA LEU A 392 -6.59 -0.32 -0.09
C LEU A 392 -5.98 -0.43 1.30
N HIS A 393 -4.72 -0.76 1.33
CA HIS A 393 -3.87 -0.81 2.52
C HIS A 393 -2.66 0.09 2.33
N MET A 394 -2.02 0.46 3.42
CA MET A 394 -0.80 1.24 3.37
C MET A 394 0.26 0.69 4.30
N GLU A 395 1.52 0.88 3.92
CA GLU A 395 2.64 0.36 4.66
C GLU A 395 3.78 1.39 4.70
N ALA A 396 4.42 1.50 5.86
CA ALA A 396 5.60 2.34 6.00
C ALA A 396 6.83 1.63 5.42
N GLY A 397 7.68 2.40 4.76
CA GLY A 397 8.98 1.93 4.31
C GLY A 397 9.95 1.71 5.47
N THR A 398 11.09 1.10 5.18
CA THR A 398 12.11 0.87 6.21
C THR A 398 12.84 2.16 6.65
N VAL A 399 12.72 3.23 5.87
CA VAL A 399 13.37 4.53 6.12
C VAL A 399 12.33 5.65 6.13
N GLU A 400 11.36 5.65 5.23
CA GLU A 400 10.37 6.71 5.09
C GLU A 400 8.92 6.20 5.32
N PRO A 401 8.08 6.99 5.97
CA PRO A 401 8.42 8.27 6.57
C PRO A 401 9.31 8.07 7.78
N VAL A 402 10.24 9.02 7.99
CA VAL A 402 11.01 9.01 9.24
C VAL A 402 10.06 9.16 10.40
N SER A 403 10.08 8.17 11.30
CA SER A 403 9.10 8.10 12.37
C SER A 403 9.36 9.15 13.44
N ALA A 404 8.32 9.88 13.83
CA ALA A 404 8.34 10.76 14.99
C ALA A 404 8.20 10.00 16.32
N THR A 405 7.88 8.70 16.28
CA THR A 405 7.61 7.88 17.45
C THR A 405 8.64 6.76 17.67
N GLY A 406 9.69 6.70 16.83
CA GLY A 406 10.73 5.67 16.88
C GLY A 406 10.35 4.32 16.30
N GLU A 407 9.16 4.20 15.70
CA GLU A 407 8.72 2.98 15.05
C GLU A 407 9.41 2.79 13.70
N ALA A 408 9.72 1.56 13.34
CA ALA A 408 10.24 1.22 12.02
C ALA A 408 9.15 0.57 11.15
N GLY A 409 9.10 0.93 9.87
CA GLY A 409 8.22 0.28 8.92
C GLY A 409 8.78 -1.06 8.46
N PRO A 410 7.91 -2.03 8.11
CA PRO A 410 8.35 -3.31 7.56
C PRO A 410 8.86 -3.17 6.10
N GLY A 411 8.41 -2.14 5.39
CA GLY A 411 8.82 -1.85 4.01
C GLY A 411 8.38 -2.89 2.98
N THR A 412 7.48 -3.78 3.32
CA THR A 412 7.00 -4.84 2.42
C THR A 412 5.53 -5.15 2.66
N ILE A 413 4.83 -5.56 1.61
CA ILE A 413 3.48 -6.13 1.74
C ILE A 413 3.50 -7.22 2.81
N ALA A 414 2.48 -7.22 3.68
CA ALA A 414 2.38 -8.17 4.77
C ALA A 414 2.49 -9.61 4.26
N ARG A 415 3.45 -10.36 4.81
CA ARG A 415 3.80 -11.72 4.36
C ARG A 415 3.02 -12.77 5.15
N THR A 416 1.70 -12.70 5.06
CA THR A 416 0.83 -13.78 5.54
C THR A 416 0.13 -14.45 4.36
N PRO A 417 -0.18 -15.75 4.44
CA PRO A 417 -0.89 -16.45 3.35
C PRO A 417 -2.21 -15.77 2.96
N GLU A 418 -2.93 -15.20 3.93
CA GLU A 418 -4.20 -14.51 3.72
C GLU A 418 -4.03 -13.26 2.85
N VAL A 419 -3.02 -12.45 3.15
CA VAL A 419 -2.72 -11.23 2.38
C VAL A 419 -2.15 -11.61 1.02
N LEU A 420 -1.12 -12.48 0.99
CA LEU A 420 -0.43 -12.84 -0.25
C LEU A 420 -1.38 -13.41 -1.31
N ARG A 421 -2.33 -14.28 -0.94
CA ARG A 421 -3.32 -14.84 -1.89
C ARG A 421 -4.18 -13.78 -2.58
N ASN A 422 -4.34 -12.61 -1.96
CA ASN A 422 -5.29 -11.59 -2.37
C ASN A 422 -4.64 -10.32 -2.92
N VAL A 423 -3.30 -10.22 -2.93
CA VAL A 423 -2.61 -9.05 -3.50
C VAL A 423 -2.86 -8.95 -4.99
N VAL A 424 -3.29 -7.76 -5.45
CA VAL A 424 -3.59 -7.47 -6.87
C VAL A 424 -2.74 -6.33 -7.44
N ALA A 425 -2.27 -5.40 -6.61
CA ALA A 425 -1.45 -4.27 -7.04
C ALA A 425 -0.71 -3.60 -5.89
N GLY A 426 0.25 -2.71 -6.22
CA GLY A 426 0.88 -1.79 -5.30
C GLY A 426 1.32 -0.52 -6.02
N PHE A 427 1.38 0.61 -5.29
CA PHE A 427 1.79 1.90 -5.84
C PHE A 427 2.44 2.79 -4.77
N ASN A 428 3.14 3.82 -5.21
CA ASN A 428 3.92 4.69 -4.34
C ASN A 428 3.07 5.47 -3.32
N GLY A 429 3.68 5.76 -2.20
CA GLY A 429 3.13 6.64 -1.17
C GLY A 429 3.34 8.12 -1.43
N GLY A 430 3.41 8.92 -0.35
CA GLY A 430 3.53 10.36 -0.38
C GLY A 430 4.97 10.88 -0.42
N PHE A 431 5.12 12.16 -0.14
CA PHE A 431 6.43 12.81 -0.05
C PHE A 431 7.22 12.31 1.15
N GLN A 432 8.54 12.39 1.06
CA GLN A 432 9.44 12.15 2.19
C GLN A 432 9.14 13.12 3.34
N ALA A 433 9.43 12.70 4.56
CA ALA A 433 9.22 13.52 5.75
C ALA A 433 9.88 14.90 5.64
N GLN A 434 11.11 14.96 5.13
CA GLN A 434 11.82 16.22 4.89
C GLN A 434 11.12 17.25 3.97
N HIS A 435 10.12 16.81 3.20
CA HIS A 435 9.36 17.66 2.29
C HIS A 435 8.02 18.13 2.87
N GLY A 436 7.83 18.03 4.18
CA GLY A 436 6.67 18.58 4.85
C GLY A 436 6.09 17.75 5.99
N GLU A 437 6.70 16.64 6.40
CA GLU A 437 6.25 15.78 7.53
C GLU A 437 4.75 15.45 7.48
N TYR A 438 4.26 15.10 6.30
CA TYR A 438 2.85 14.74 6.13
C TYR A 438 2.52 13.45 6.86
N GLY A 439 1.44 13.48 7.64
CA GLY A 439 1.05 12.44 8.58
C GLY A 439 0.93 11.05 7.96
N MET A 440 1.31 10.03 8.74
CA MET A 440 1.17 8.64 8.39
C MET A 440 0.93 7.76 9.61
N GLN A 441 -0.09 6.92 9.50
CA GLN A 441 -0.34 5.78 10.39
C GLN A 441 -0.57 4.55 9.51
N ALA A 442 0.01 3.42 9.85
CA ALA A 442 -0.25 2.15 9.17
C ALA A 442 -0.55 1.06 10.18
N ASN A 443 -1.64 0.33 9.97
CA ASN A 443 -2.08 -0.76 10.86
C ASN A 443 -2.18 -0.36 12.35
N GLY A 444 -2.62 0.89 12.63
CA GLY A 444 -2.71 1.45 13.98
C GLY A 444 -1.39 1.97 14.57
N ILE A 445 -0.28 1.83 13.85
CA ILE A 445 1.03 2.34 14.26
C ILE A 445 1.23 3.73 13.67
N MET A 446 1.35 4.74 14.53
CA MET A 446 1.60 6.11 14.10
C MET A 446 3.09 6.33 13.84
N TYR A 447 3.43 6.77 12.63
CA TYR A 447 4.78 7.19 12.24
C TYR A 447 4.92 8.71 12.29
N LEU A 448 3.96 9.42 11.71
CA LEU A 448 3.89 10.87 11.74
C LEU A 448 2.47 11.31 12.13
N PRO A 449 2.32 12.25 13.07
CA PRO A 449 0.99 12.76 13.44
C PRO A 449 0.34 13.48 12.26
N PRO A 450 -1.01 13.49 12.20
CA PRO A 450 -1.71 14.14 11.11
C PRO A 450 -1.52 15.66 11.15
N LYS A 451 -1.36 16.26 9.97
CA LYS A 451 -1.34 17.72 9.80
C LYS A 451 -2.72 18.26 9.52
N PRO A 452 -3.06 19.40 10.11
CA PRO A 452 -4.28 20.13 9.79
C PRO A 452 -4.41 20.38 8.27
N TYR A 453 -5.60 20.18 7.74
CA TYR A 453 -5.98 20.43 6.34
C TYR A 453 -5.22 19.60 5.30
N GLY A 454 -4.43 18.61 5.74
CA GLY A 454 -3.75 17.69 4.85
C GLY A 454 -4.73 16.86 4.02
N ALA A 455 -4.46 16.74 2.71
CA ALA A 455 -5.15 15.78 1.86
C ALA A 455 -4.84 14.38 2.36
N THR A 456 -5.87 13.61 2.68
CA THR A 456 -5.71 12.34 3.38
C THR A 456 -6.50 11.23 2.70
N VAL A 457 -5.85 10.08 2.51
CA VAL A 457 -6.52 8.80 2.26
C VAL A 457 -6.45 7.97 3.53
N MET A 458 -7.52 7.25 3.84
CA MET A 458 -7.70 6.50 5.08
C MET A 458 -8.20 5.09 4.79
N GLU A 459 -7.69 4.15 5.54
CA GLU A 459 -8.24 2.81 5.72
C GLU A 459 -8.97 2.80 7.06
N LEU A 460 -10.25 2.44 7.07
CA LEU A 460 -11.06 2.43 8.26
C LEU A 460 -11.17 1.00 8.83
N ARG A 461 -11.44 0.88 10.12
CA ARG A 461 -11.57 -0.42 10.80
C ARG A 461 -12.73 -1.28 10.30
N ASP A 462 -13.75 -0.67 9.68
CA ASP A 462 -14.83 -1.39 8.98
C ASP A 462 -14.39 -1.96 7.62
N GLY A 463 -13.14 -1.73 7.23
CA GLY A 463 -12.55 -2.13 5.96
C GLY A 463 -12.85 -1.18 4.80
N SER A 464 -13.59 -0.08 4.99
CA SER A 464 -13.80 0.92 3.94
C SER A 464 -12.54 1.76 3.71
N THR A 465 -12.43 2.29 2.49
CA THR A 465 -11.40 3.27 2.12
C THR A 465 -12.06 4.64 1.99
N ALA A 466 -11.45 5.67 2.59
CA ALA A 466 -12.02 7.02 2.58
C ALA A 466 -11.00 8.06 2.16
N MET A 467 -11.48 9.20 1.66
CA MET A 467 -10.65 10.38 1.38
C MET A 467 -11.33 11.65 1.89
N GLY A 468 -10.49 12.60 2.34
CA GLY A 468 -10.95 13.91 2.74
C GLY A 468 -9.82 14.82 3.19
N SER A 469 -10.14 16.07 3.46
CA SER A 469 -9.22 17.04 4.04
C SER A 469 -9.27 16.96 5.56
N TRP A 470 -8.13 16.74 6.20
CA TRP A 470 -8.07 16.62 7.66
C TRP A 470 -8.59 17.89 8.33
N PRO A 471 -9.27 17.80 9.48
CA PRO A 471 -9.70 18.98 10.25
C PRO A 471 -8.54 19.84 10.73
N GLY A 472 -8.85 21.00 11.32
CA GLY A 472 -7.87 21.92 11.89
C GLY A 472 -7.18 21.43 13.18
N ASN A 473 -7.29 20.15 13.50
CA ASN A 473 -6.68 19.52 14.68
C ASN A 473 -5.73 18.37 14.27
N SER A 474 -5.10 17.71 15.23
CA SER A 474 -4.22 16.55 15.04
C SER A 474 -4.77 15.29 15.70
N GLU A 475 -6.05 15.26 16.04
CA GLU A 475 -6.68 14.07 16.65
C GLU A 475 -6.98 13.02 15.59
N VAL A 476 -6.72 11.75 15.90
CA VAL A 476 -7.00 10.61 15.03
C VAL A 476 -8.25 9.92 15.58
N PRO A 477 -9.36 9.90 14.82
CA PRO A 477 -10.54 9.14 15.19
C PRO A 477 -10.24 7.64 15.34
N ASP A 478 -10.89 6.97 16.31
CA ASP A 478 -10.64 5.55 16.63
C ASP A 478 -10.99 4.61 15.48
N GLU A 479 -11.93 4.99 14.62
CA GLU A 479 -12.30 4.21 13.43
C GLU A 479 -11.25 4.21 12.33
N ILE A 480 -10.24 5.10 12.37
CA ILE A 480 -9.15 5.12 11.40
C ILE A 480 -8.09 4.07 11.80
N LEU A 481 -7.93 3.05 10.97
CA LEU A 481 -6.88 2.06 11.12
C LEU A 481 -5.55 2.58 10.59
N SER A 482 -5.58 3.16 9.40
CA SER A 482 -4.39 3.69 8.72
C SER A 482 -4.75 4.97 7.98
N TYR A 483 -3.79 5.89 7.89
CA TYR A 483 -3.93 7.10 7.06
C TYR A 483 -2.59 7.51 6.46
N ARG A 484 -2.65 8.16 5.30
CA ARG A 484 -1.50 8.83 4.67
C ARG A 484 -1.91 10.17 4.13
N GLN A 485 -1.14 11.19 4.49
CA GLN A 485 -1.36 12.56 4.03
C GLN A 485 -0.31 12.97 3.00
N ASN A 486 -0.70 13.91 2.13
CA ASN A 486 0.26 14.61 1.27
C ASN A 486 -0.32 15.94 0.79
N LEU A 487 0.34 17.06 1.11
CA LEU A 487 -0.08 18.42 0.70
C LEU A 487 -1.54 18.74 1.12
N THR A 488 -2.25 19.53 0.30
CA THR A 488 -3.71 19.73 0.36
C THR A 488 -4.37 19.09 -0.86
N MET A 489 -5.70 18.98 -0.89
CA MET A 489 -6.39 18.43 -2.06
C MET A 489 -6.09 19.26 -3.31
N ILE A 490 -5.73 18.57 -4.40
CA ILE A 490 -5.62 19.15 -5.76
C ILE A 490 -7.01 19.48 -6.27
N VAL A 491 -7.94 18.54 -6.07
CA VAL A 491 -9.34 18.64 -6.43
C VAL A 491 -10.18 18.33 -5.21
N GLN A 492 -11.17 19.16 -4.95
CA GLN A 492 -12.18 18.90 -3.93
C GLN A 492 -13.51 19.52 -4.38
N ASP A 493 -14.57 18.71 -4.38
CA ASP A 493 -15.94 19.10 -4.70
C ASP A 493 -16.04 19.95 -6.00
N ASP A 494 -15.54 19.36 -7.10
CA ASP A 494 -15.52 19.95 -8.47
C ASP A 494 -14.64 21.20 -8.65
N LYS A 495 -13.82 21.55 -7.67
CA LYS A 495 -12.93 22.70 -7.74
C LYS A 495 -11.48 22.27 -7.85
N TRP A 496 -10.77 22.85 -8.80
CA TRP A 496 -9.32 22.84 -8.88
C TRP A 496 -8.74 23.75 -7.80
N ASN A 497 -7.75 23.23 -7.07
CA ASN A 497 -6.97 23.96 -6.07
C ASN A 497 -7.82 24.88 -5.16
N PRO A 498 -8.85 24.36 -4.48
CA PRO A 498 -9.75 25.19 -3.66
C PRO A 498 -9.01 25.84 -2.47
N TRP A 499 -7.85 25.31 -2.11
CA TRP A 499 -7.01 25.76 -0.99
C TRP A 499 -6.06 26.90 -1.39
N ASN A 500 -6.06 27.39 -2.63
CA ASN A 500 -5.16 28.42 -3.17
C ASN A 500 -3.67 28.09 -2.98
N ARG A 501 -3.31 26.81 -2.97
CA ARG A 501 -1.92 26.38 -2.77
C ARG A 501 -1.06 26.80 -3.96
N THR A 502 0.12 27.39 -3.69
CA THR A 502 1.04 27.84 -4.73
C THR A 502 2.23 26.93 -4.93
N TRP A 503 2.54 26.09 -3.94
CA TRP A 503 3.68 25.16 -3.98
C TRP A 503 3.19 23.69 -3.95
N TRP A 504 3.60 22.91 -4.95
CA TRP A 504 3.21 21.51 -5.13
C TRP A 504 4.39 20.54 -5.20
N GLY A 505 5.59 20.96 -4.79
CA GLY A 505 6.84 20.24 -4.93
C GLY A 505 7.51 20.48 -6.28
N GLY A 506 8.81 20.28 -6.33
CA GLY A 506 9.61 20.42 -7.57
C GLY A 506 10.21 21.79 -7.79
N THR A 507 9.74 22.82 -7.10
CA THR A 507 10.34 24.16 -7.09
C THR A 507 10.86 24.52 -5.71
N PRO A 508 11.82 25.47 -5.59
CA PRO A 508 12.17 26.03 -4.32
C PRO A 508 10.97 26.71 -3.65
N PRO A 509 10.88 26.71 -2.31
CA PRO A 509 9.84 27.42 -1.60
C PRO A 509 9.80 28.91 -1.96
N GLY A 510 8.61 29.42 -2.30
CA GLY A 510 8.40 30.80 -2.72
C GLY A 510 8.41 31.04 -4.23
N TRP A 511 8.72 30.03 -5.03
CA TRP A 511 8.58 30.07 -6.48
C TRP A 511 7.21 29.55 -6.91
N HIS A 512 6.66 30.09 -8.01
CA HIS A 512 5.47 29.51 -8.61
C HIS A 512 5.78 28.14 -9.19
N ASP A 513 4.97 27.13 -8.82
CA ASP A 513 5.15 25.77 -9.29
C ASP A 513 4.48 25.58 -10.67
N THR A 514 5.22 25.96 -11.70
CA THR A 514 4.86 25.69 -13.10
C THR A 514 5.68 24.53 -13.69
N ILE A 515 6.46 23.84 -12.86
CA ILE A 515 7.39 22.83 -13.32
C ILE A 515 6.65 21.60 -13.80
N HIS A 516 6.95 21.20 -15.02
CA HIS A 516 6.57 19.93 -15.62
C HIS A 516 7.58 18.84 -15.21
N THR A 517 7.07 17.79 -14.60
CA THR A 517 7.88 16.67 -14.12
C THR A 517 7.01 15.41 -14.05
N THR A 518 7.56 14.29 -13.60
CA THR A 518 6.74 13.13 -13.24
C THR A 518 5.84 13.48 -12.06
N ARG A 519 4.55 13.20 -12.18
CA ARG A 519 3.59 13.37 -11.09
C ARG A 519 2.70 12.14 -10.97
N SER A 520 2.34 11.82 -9.75
CA SER A 520 1.33 10.82 -9.46
C SER A 520 0.28 11.37 -8.49
N GLY A 521 -0.89 10.78 -8.48
CA GLY A 521 -1.96 11.18 -7.60
C GLY A 521 -3.00 10.10 -7.40
N LEU A 522 -3.79 10.26 -6.35
CA LEU A 522 -4.89 9.37 -5.99
C LEU A 522 -6.20 10.16 -5.96
N CYS A 523 -7.25 9.55 -6.43
CA CYS A 523 -8.57 10.15 -6.55
C CYS A 523 -9.65 9.24 -5.98
N LEU A 524 -10.61 9.84 -5.30
CA LEU A 524 -11.92 9.25 -5.02
C LEU A 524 -12.94 9.93 -5.92
N THR A 525 -13.60 9.16 -6.79
CA THR A 525 -14.64 9.67 -7.68
C THR A 525 -15.96 9.88 -6.94
N LYS A 526 -16.89 10.60 -7.58
CA LYS A 526 -18.25 10.79 -7.05
C LYS A 526 -19.03 9.49 -6.94
N GLU A 527 -18.68 8.49 -7.75
CA GLU A 527 -19.25 7.15 -7.74
C GLU A 527 -18.67 6.24 -6.67
N GLY A 528 -17.64 6.68 -5.96
CA GLY A 528 -16.96 5.88 -4.94
C GLY A 528 -15.85 4.97 -5.48
N TYR A 529 -15.43 5.15 -6.75
CA TYR A 529 -14.26 4.46 -7.30
C TYR A 529 -12.98 5.19 -6.91
N PHE A 530 -11.89 4.44 -6.78
CA PHE A 530 -10.57 5.03 -6.66
C PHE A 530 -9.85 5.02 -8.01
N GLY A 531 -8.98 6.01 -8.21
CA GLY A 531 -8.14 6.12 -9.39
C GLY A 531 -6.72 6.54 -9.05
N TYR A 532 -5.74 5.82 -9.59
CA TYR A 532 -4.34 6.23 -9.58
C TYR A 532 -4.02 6.92 -10.90
N PHE A 533 -3.40 8.09 -10.81
CA PHE A 533 -3.04 8.95 -11.93
C PHE A 533 -1.52 9.05 -12.03
N TYR A 534 -1.00 8.96 -13.25
CA TYR A 534 0.42 9.06 -13.53
C TYR A 534 0.68 9.78 -14.83
N GLY A 535 1.55 10.76 -14.81
CA GLY A 535 2.02 11.46 -16.00
C GLY A 535 3.48 11.85 -15.90
N VAL A 536 4.17 11.89 -17.03
CA VAL A 536 5.54 12.36 -17.15
C VAL A 536 5.49 13.69 -17.89
N ASP A 537 6.30 14.66 -17.44
CA ASP A 537 6.35 16.01 -18.03
C ASP A 537 5.01 16.77 -17.95
N ILE A 538 4.39 16.69 -16.76
CA ILE A 538 3.14 17.39 -16.45
C ILE A 538 3.30 18.31 -15.22
N ALA A 539 2.56 19.42 -15.20
CA ALA A 539 2.37 20.25 -14.02
C ALA A 539 1.18 19.74 -13.19
N THR A 540 1.01 20.29 -11.98
CA THR A 540 -0.09 19.88 -11.09
C THR A 540 -1.45 20.29 -11.65
N GLU A 541 -1.52 21.38 -12.39
CA GLU A 541 -2.77 21.84 -13.00
C GLU A 541 -3.31 20.83 -14.03
N GLU A 542 -2.43 20.27 -14.88
CA GLU A 542 -2.83 19.22 -15.83
C GLU A 542 -3.32 17.95 -15.11
N LEU A 543 -2.64 17.57 -14.02
CA LEU A 543 -3.08 16.47 -13.18
C LEU A 543 -4.47 16.76 -12.61
N GLY A 544 -4.70 17.97 -12.09
CA GLY A 544 -6.00 18.38 -11.56
C GLY A 544 -7.11 18.43 -12.62
N ARG A 545 -6.81 18.92 -13.84
CA ARG A 545 -7.74 18.88 -14.97
C ARG A 545 -8.15 17.46 -15.34
N ALA A 546 -7.19 16.53 -15.36
CA ALA A 546 -7.49 15.12 -15.62
C ALA A 546 -8.34 14.52 -14.50
N MET A 547 -8.07 14.85 -13.22
CA MET A 547 -8.87 14.41 -12.08
C MET A 547 -10.30 14.95 -12.13
N LEU A 548 -10.50 16.24 -12.46
CA LEU A 548 -11.83 16.82 -12.65
C LEU A 548 -12.59 16.11 -13.77
N ARG A 549 -11.93 15.87 -14.92
CA ARG A 549 -12.52 15.14 -16.04
C ARG A 549 -12.90 13.71 -15.66
N ALA A 550 -12.12 13.07 -14.82
CA ALA A 550 -12.39 11.75 -14.28
C ALA A 550 -13.44 11.74 -13.14
N ARG A 551 -14.05 12.90 -12.86
CA ARG A 551 -15.13 13.08 -11.89
C ARG A 551 -14.66 12.81 -10.44
N CYS A 552 -13.40 13.12 -10.14
CA CYS A 552 -12.89 13.05 -8.79
C CYS A 552 -13.65 14.02 -7.88
N ARG A 553 -14.18 13.53 -6.77
CA ARG A 553 -14.68 14.36 -5.68
C ARG A 553 -13.52 14.88 -4.83
N TYR A 554 -12.56 14.00 -4.54
CA TYR A 554 -11.31 14.31 -3.88
C TYR A 554 -10.14 13.81 -4.73
N GLY A 555 -9.13 14.64 -4.90
CA GLY A 555 -7.89 14.29 -5.59
C GLY A 555 -6.68 14.80 -4.83
N MET A 556 -5.75 13.91 -4.49
CA MET A 556 -4.52 14.24 -3.78
C MET A 556 -3.27 13.94 -4.62
N HIS A 557 -2.23 14.70 -4.38
CA HIS A 557 -0.90 14.44 -4.93
C HIS A 557 -0.20 13.31 -4.17
N LEU A 558 0.53 12.46 -4.88
CA LEU A 558 1.44 11.47 -4.31
C LEU A 558 2.89 11.83 -4.63
N ASP A 559 3.84 10.91 -4.43
CA ASP A 559 5.25 11.18 -4.73
C ASP A 559 5.43 11.53 -6.22
N MET A 560 6.33 12.46 -6.48
CA MET A 560 6.64 12.97 -7.81
C MET A 560 8.06 12.63 -8.28
N ASN A 561 8.80 11.86 -7.51
CA ASN A 561 10.11 11.39 -7.91
C ASN A 561 9.96 10.30 -8.98
N ALA A 562 10.51 10.53 -10.17
CA ALA A 562 10.45 9.56 -11.28
C ALA A 562 11.00 8.17 -10.93
N GLY A 563 11.93 8.09 -9.95
CA GLY A 563 12.45 6.82 -9.44
C GLY A 563 11.51 6.10 -8.46
N HIS A 564 10.51 6.78 -7.91
CA HIS A 564 9.61 6.23 -6.90
C HIS A 564 8.15 6.22 -7.32
N ALA A 565 7.71 7.16 -8.16
CA ALA A 565 6.33 7.20 -8.65
C ALA A 565 6.07 6.02 -9.60
N GLY A 566 5.07 5.21 -9.29
CA GLY A 566 4.71 4.07 -10.13
C GLY A 566 3.64 3.18 -9.51
N PHE A 567 3.04 2.36 -10.36
CA PHE A 567 2.00 1.40 -10.05
C PHE A 567 2.34 0.05 -10.68
N GLU A 568 2.23 -1.01 -9.91
CA GLU A 568 2.51 -2.38 -10.31
C GLU A 568 1.32 -3.29 -10.04
N PHE A 569 0.94 -4.11 -11.02
CA PHE A 569 -0.01 -5.19 -10.83
C PHE A 569 0.70 -6.43 -10.32
N TYR A 570 -0.01 -7.24 -9.53
CA TYR A 570 0.48 -8.51 -9.00
C TYR A 570 -0.52 -9.63 -9.22
N SER A 571 -0.01 -10.78 -9.67
CA SER A 571 -0.72 -12.05 -9.62
C SER A 571 0.04 -13.00 -8.70
N MET A 572 -0.68 -13.69 -7.83
CA MET A 572 -0.09 -14.60 -6.84
C MET A 572 -0.53 -16.04 -7.13
N ALA A 573 0.41 -16.98 -6.98
CA ALA A 573 0.14 -18.40 -7.09
C ALA A 573 0.80 -19.16 -5.94
N GLN A 574 0.12 -20.17 -5.42
CA GLN A 574 0.62 -21.05 -4.37
C GLN A 574 0.89 -22.46 -4.94
N GLY A 575 1.89 -23.17 -4.44
CA GLY A 575 2.22 -24.53 -4.83
C GLY A 575 2.90 -24.61 -6.22
N THR A 576 2.28 -25.28 -7.17
CA THR A 576 2.86 -25.56 -8.51
C THR A 576 3.19 -24.32 -9.37
N GLY A 577 2.74 -23.14 -8.95
CA GLY A 577 2.99 -21.89 -9.65
C GLY A 577 1.97 -21.58 -10.74
N PHE A 578 2.39 -20.75 -11.71
CA PHE A 578 1.51 -20.24 -12.76
C PHE A 578 1.44 -21.16 -13.98
N SER A 579 0.31 -21.14 -14.65
CA SER A 579 0.22 -21.64 -16.04
C SER A 579 1.16 -20.85 -16.96
N PRO A 580 1.82 -21.48 -17.94
CA PRO A 580 2.70 -20.81 -18.89
C PRO A 580 1.98 -19.65 -19.60
N LEU A 581 2.69 -18.53 -19.79
CA LEU A 581 2.15 -17.36 -20.52
C LEU A 581 2.00 -17.62 -22.04
N GLY A 582 2.62 -18.67 -22.58
CA GLY A 582 2.68 -18.90 -24.03
C GLY A 582 3.62 -17.94 -24.80
N ARG A 583 4.29 -17.04 -24.12
CA ARG A 583 5.29 -16.10 -24.63
C ARG A 583 6.36 -15.77 -23.57
N PRO A 584 7.54 -15.26 -23.99
CA PRO A 584 8.53 -14.74 -23.04
C PRO A 584 8.03 -13.52 -22.24
N LEU A 585 8.56 -13.35 -21.03
CA LEU A 585 8.38 -12.14 -20.24
C LEU A 585 9.08 -10.95 -20.93
N GLN A 586 8.46 -9.79 -20.87
CA GLN A 586 9.08 -8.53 -21.31
C GLN A 586 9.87 -7.93 -20.13
N ALA A 587 11.17 -8.17 -20.10
CA ALA A 587 12.04 -7.95 -18.92
C ALA A 587 12.06 -6.52 -18.38
N ASP A 588 11.77 -5.51 -19.20
CA ASP A 588 11.68 -4.10 -18.81
C ASP A 588 10.30 -3.72 -18.23
N TRP A 589 9.32 -4.59 -18.34
CA TRP A 589 7.92 -4.33 -17.97
C TRP A 589 7.31 -5.41 -17.08
N GLU A 590 7.76 -6.66 -17.20
CA GLU A 590 7.16 -7.84 -16.57
C GLU A 590 8.20 -8.62 -15.78
N TYR A 591 7.76 -9.27 -14.73
CA TYR A 591 8.60 -10.10 -13.88
C TYR A 591 7.82 -11.32 -13.36
N GLU A 592 8.50 -12.44 -13.18
CA GLU A 592 8.01 -13.60 -12.45
C GLU A 592 9.08 -14.07 -11.46
N GLY A 593 8.69 -14.38 -10.23
CA GLY A 593 9.62 -14.82 -9.19
C GLY A 593 8.92 -15.48 -8.02
N GLN A 594 9.72 -15.79 -7.01
CA GLN A 594 9.27 -16.37 -5.75
C GLN A 594 9.23 -15.29 -4.66
N VAL A 595 8.26 -15.37 -3.76
CA VAL A 595 8.20 -14.48 -2.59
C VAL A 595 9.29 -14.92 -1.61
N LYS A 596 10.19 -14.00 -1.26
CA LYS A 596 11.26 -14.28 -0.29
C LYS A 596 10.65 -14.68 1.06
N ASP A 597 11.23 -15.70 1.69
CA ASP A 597 10.81 -16.30 2.96
C ASP A 597 9.46 -17.05 2.92
N PHE A 598 8.79 -17.11 1.75
CA PHE A 598 7.56 -17.85 1.50
C PHE A 598 7.71 -18.72 0.23
N PRO A 599 8.45 -19.82 0.28
CA PRO A 599 8.78 -20.62 -0.89
C PRO A 599 7.57 -21.22 -1.60
N ASP A 600 6.44 -21.38 -0.91
CA ASP A 600 5.19 -21.86 -1.51
C ASP A 600 4.49 -20.81 -2.36
N PHE A 601 4.91 -19.52 -2.30
CA PHE A 601 4.29 -18.45 -3.07
C PHE A 601 5.20 -17.98 -4.18
N ARG A 602 4.65 -17.96 -5.38
CA ARG A 602 5.23 -17.29 -6.56
C ARG A 602 4.36 -16.09 -6.93
N PHE A 603 4.96 -15.13 -7.59
CA PHE A 603 4.26 -13.94 -8.07
C PHE A 603 4.67 -13.59 -9.48
N ARG A 604 3.73 -12.99 -10.21
CA ARG A 604 3.99 -12.20 -11.42
C ARG A 604 3.77 -10.74 -11.09
N ALA A 605 4.58 -9.88 -11.67
CA ALA A 605 4.44 -8.43 -11.55
C ALA A 605 4.51 -7.77 -12.92
N ARG A 606 3.72 -6.72 -13.13
CA ARG A 606 3.74 -5.91 -14.33
C ARG A 606 3.55 -4.44 -13.97
N ARG A 607 4.39 -3.55 -14.51
CA ARG A 607 4.18 -2.10 -14.38
C ARG A 607 2.90 -1.69 -15.09
N MET A 608 2.21 -0.68 -14.58
CA MET A 608 0.99 -0.12 -15.18
C MET A 608 1.21 0.26 -16.65
N ILE A 609 2.31 0.93 -16.94
CA ILE A 609 2.76 1.24 -18.29
C ILE A 609 4.26 0.98 -18.42
N ARG A 610 4.73 0.68 -19.63
CA ARG A 610 6.15 0.38 -19.91
C ARG A 610 7.07 1.57 -19.59
N ALA A 611 6.61 2.79 -19.84
CA ALA A 611 7.40 4.01 -19.63
C ALA A 611 7.62 4.38 -18.16
N MET A 612 7.04 3.65 -17.20
CA MET A 612 7.33 3.86 -15.77
C MET A 612 8.76 3.47 -15.45
N GLY A 613 9.58 4.44 -15.11
CA GLY A 613 11.00 4.26 -14.80
C GLY A 613 11.33 4.05 -13.33
N HIS A 614 10.34 3.64 -12.49
CA HIS A 614 10.57 3.52 -11.06
C HIS A 614 11.61 2.43 -10.71
N MET A 615 12.32 2.68 -9.61
CA MET A 615 13.41 1.85 -9.12
C MET A 615 12.91 0.53 -8.53
N ASN A 616 13.79 -0.44 -8.39
CA ASN A 616 13.56 -1.68 -7.62
C ASN A 616 12.40 -2.55 -8.10
N PHE A 617 12.03 -2.47 -9.39
CA PHE A 617 10.98 -3.33 -9.93
C PHE A 617 11.35 -4.84 -9.85
N PRO A 618 10.45 -5.72 -9.38
CA PRO A 618 9.17 -5.43 -8.71
C PRO A 618 9.39 -4.89 -7.29
N ARG A 619 8.68 -3.81 -6.97
CA ARG A 619 8.72 -3.17 -5.64
C ARG A 619 7.74 -3.84 -4.68
N TYR A 620 7.56 -3.35 -3.51
CA TYR A 620 6.54 -3.65 -2.50
C TYR A 620 6.43 -5.13 -2.07
N ILE A 621 6.51 -6.07 -3.00
CA ILE A 621 6.67 -7.50 -2.70
C ILE A 621 8.11 -7.81 -2.21
N ARG A 622 9.07 -6.96 -2.55
CA ARG A 622 10.39 -6.85 -1.95
C ARG A 622 10.39 -5.66 -1.00
N ARG A 623 11.37 -5.59 -0.13
CA ARG A 623 11.49 -4.47 0.80
C ARG A 623 11.77 -3.16 0.08
N ASP A 624 11.08 -2.13 0.52
CA ASP A 624 11.24 -0.75 0.03
C ASP A 624 11.60 0.19 1.17
N GLU A 625 12.46 1.17 0.87
CA GLU A 625 12.82 2.22 1.82
C GLU A 625 11.71 3.25 2.01
N ARG A 626 10.74 3.31 1.06
CA ARG A 626 9.68 4.32 1.01
C ARG A 626 8.33 3.73 1.38
N ASP A 627 7.47 4.56 1.93
CA ASP A 627 6.07 4.21 2.16
C ASP A 627 5.34 3.95 0.84
N PHE A 628 4.34 3.09 0.88
CA PHE A 628 3.57 2.69 -0.29
C PHE A 628 2.16 2.25 0.08
N PHE A 629 1.33 2.16 -0.94
CA PHE A 629 0.02 1.55 -0.88
C PHE A 629 0.04 0.20 -1.57
N TYR A 630 -0.75 -0.74 -1.08
CA TYR A 630 -1.02 -1.98 -1.79
C TYR A 630 -2.50 -2.30 -1.77
N LEU A 631 -2.92 -3.08 -2.76
CA LEU A 631 -4.31 -3.41 -3.00
C LEU A 631 -4.50 -4.92 -2.88
N THR A 632 -5.57 -5.31 -2.18
CA THR A 632 -5.96 -6.71 -2.07
C THR A 632 -7.39 -6.92 -2.58
N ALA A 633 -7.63 -8.08 -3.18
CA ALA A 633 -8.96 -8.52 -3.52
C ALA A 633 -9.80 -8.69 -2.25
N ARG A 634 -11.01 -8.16 -2.25
CA ARG A 634 -12.01 -8.49 -1.25
C ARG A 634 -12.65 -9.81 -1.61
N ARG A 635 -13.02 -10.58 -0.63
CA ARG A 635 -13.91 -11.72 -0.86
C ARG A 635 -15.29 -11.18 -1.13
N VAL A 636 -15.80 -11.42 -2.32
CA VAL A 636 -17.11 -10.98 -2.79
C VAL A 636 -17.85 -12.17 -3.42
N LEU A 637 -19.18 -12.06 -3.53
CA LEU A 637 -19.97 -13.02 -4.27
C LEU A 637 -19.93 -12.72 -5.78
N PRO A 638 -20.09 -13.72 -6.64
CA PRO A 638 -20.29 -15.12 -6.30
C PRO A 638 -19.04 -15.84 -5.85
N GLY A 639 -19.24 -16.91 -5.07
CA GLY A 639 -18.20 -17.89 -4.80
C GLY A 639 -17.79 -18.69 -6.05
N PRO A 640 -16.98 -19.74 -5.89
CA PRO A 640 -16.64 -20.64 -6.98
C PRO A 640 -17.89 -21.29 -7.56
N PRO A 641 -17.86 -21.75 -8.84
CA PRO A 641 -18.96 -22.49 -9.46
C PRO A 641 -19.38 -23.66 -8.58
N LEU A 642 -20.69 -23.87 -8.42
CA LEU A 642 -21.22 -24.91 -7.54
C LEU A 642 -20.89 -26.33 -8.03
N ASP A 643 -20.93 -26.53 -9.36
CA ASP A 643 -20.68 -27.84 -10.02
C ASP A 643 -20.34 -27.65 -11.50
N PRO A 644 -19.59 -28.60 -12.14
CA PRO A 644 -19.49 -28.66 -13.57
C PRO A 644 -20.91 -28.88 -14.17
N GLY A 645 -21.42 -27.91 -14.93
CA GLY A 645 -22.77 -27.95 -15.50
C GLY A 645 -23.82 -27.10 -14.78
N ALA A 646 -23.49 -26.44 -13.66
CA ALA A 646 -24.29 -25.36 -13.12
C ALA A 646 -24.29 -24.17 -14.10
N ALA A 647 -25.39 -23.43 -14.15
CA ALA A 647 -25.43 -22.17 -14.88
C ALA A 647 -24.44 -21.17 -14.22
N ALA A 648 -23.93 -20.24 -15.02
CA ALA A 648 -23.09 -19.16 -14.49
C ALA A 648 -23.87 -18.38 -13.43
N TRP A 649 -23.14 -17.96 -12.39
CA TRP A 649 -23.71 -17.08 -11.39
C TRP A 649 -24.17 -15.75 -12.01
N ARG A 650 -25.36 -15.32 -11.63
CA ARG A 650 -25.87 -13.99 -11.91
C ARG A 650 -25.69 -13.16 -10.66
N VAL A 651 -24.89 -12.14 -10.76
CA VAL A 651 -24.77 -11.14 -9.72
C VAL A 651 -25.93 -10.17 -9.88
N LYS A 652 -26.78 -10.03 -8.88
CA LYS A 652 -27.81 -9.02 -8.92
C LYS A 652 -27.22 -7.70 -8.50
N GLY A 653 -27.10 -6.76 -9.43
CA GLY A 653 -26.64 -5.41 -9.18
C GLY A 653 -27.63 -4.69 -8.27
N LEU A 654 -27.10 -4.03 -7.25
CA LEU A 654 -27.84 -3.02 -6.54
C LEU A 654 -27.57 -1.67 -7.19
N PRO A 655 -28.48 -0.68 -7.07
CA PRO A 655 -28.25 0.64 -7.65
C PRO A 655 -26.90 1.23 -7.23
N GLN A 656 -26.40 2.15 -8.03
CA GLN A 656 -25.15 2.88 -7.78
C GLN A 656 -24.96 3.21 -6.30
N HIS A 657 -23.78 2.97 -5.75
CA HIS A 657 -23.42 3.03 -4.32
C HIS A 657 -23.97 1.90 -3.44
N GLY A 658 -24.59 0.87 -4.04
CA GLY A 658 -24.97 -0.36 -3.36
C GLY A 658 -23.89 -1.45 -3.47
N TYR A 659 -24.27 -2.63 -2.98
CA TYR A 659 -23.49 -3.85 -3.05
C TYR A 659 -23.78 -4.63 -4.34
N PRO A 660 -22.98 -4.49 -5.43
CA PRO A 660 -23.23 -5.31 -6.61
C PRO A 660 -22.93 -6.78 -6.36
N TYR A 661 -22.28 -7.10 -5.25
CA TYR A 661 -21.79 -8.44 -4.94
C TYR A 661 -22.35 -8.99 -3.61
N ALA A 662 -23.46 -8.46 -3.16
CA ALA A 662 -24.10 -8.88 -1.92
C ALA A 662 -24.89 -10.20 -2.08
N ILE A 663 -25.43 -10.42 -3.28
CA ILE A 663 -26.25 -11.57 -3.65
C ILE A 663 -25.79 -12.11 -4.99
N ALA A 664 -25.73 -13.43 -5.10
CA ALA A 664 -25.58 -14.11 -6.37
C ALA A 664 -26.62 -15.23 -6.50
N THR A 665 -27.16 -15.39 -7.70
CA THR A 665 -28.13 -16.45 -8.02
C THR A 665 -27.63 -17.30 -9.17
N THR A 666 -27.97 -18.59 -9.14
CA THR A 666 -27.73 -19.52 -10.23
C THR A 666 -28.77 -20.60 -10.27
N THR A 667 -28.77 -21.40 -11.31
CA THR A 667 -29.55 -22.63 -11.40
C THR A 667 -28.62 -23.83 -11.58
N ALA A 668 -28.93 -24.94 -10.89
CA ALA A 668 -28.13 -26.15 -10.96
C ALA A 668 -29.04 -27.35 -11.23
N ARG A 669 -28.56 -28.33 -12.02
CA ARG A 669 -29.19 -29.63 -12.18
C ARG A 669 -28.57 -30.60 -11.18
N VAL A 670 -29.40 -31.24 -10.39
CA VAL A 670 -28.96 -32.28 -9.45
C VAL A 670 -29.46 -33.66 -9.95
N GLU A 671 -28.68 -34.66 -9.61
CA GLU A 671 -29.04 -36.05 -9.99
C GLU A 671 -30.39 -36.44 -9.37
N GLY A 672 -31.24 -37.04 -10.15
CA GLY A 672 -32.56 -37.48 -9.72
C GLY A 672 -33.66 -36.41 -9.77
N ALA A 673 -33.35 -35.13 -9.94
CA ALA A 673 -34.37 -34.09 -10.07
C ALA A 673 -34.96 -34.03 -11.49
N GLY A 674 -36.25 -33.70 -11.59
CA GLY A 674 -36.96 -33.45 -12.86
C GLY A 674 -36.70 -32.06 -13.43
N SER A 675 -36.43 -31.09 -12.57
CA SER A 675 -36.24 -29.68 -12.87
C SER A 675 -34.88 -29.16 -12.32
N ALA A 676 -34.39 -28.06 -12.89
CA ALA A 676 -33.26 -27.31 -12.26
C ALA A 676 -33.70 -26.68 -10.95
N ILE A 677 -32.81 -26.66 -9.97
CA ILE A 677 -33.01 -25.97 -8.71
C ILE A 677 -32.42 -24.56 -8.78
N ALA A 678 -33.12 -23.60 -8.18
CA ALA A 678 -32.60 -22.22 -8.02
C ALA A 678 -31.75 -22.15 -6.75
N VAL A 679 -30.58 -21.53 -6.86
CA VAL A 679 -29.67 -21.35 -5.73
C VAL A 679 -29.34 -19.87 -5.54
N LEU A 680 -29.30 -19.45 -4.29
CA LEU A 680 -28.98 -18.09 -3.85
C LEU A 680 -27.82 -18.13 -2.87
N GLU A 681 -26.89 -17.19 -3.04
CA GLU A 681 -25.88 -16.84 -2.05
C GLU A 681 -26.14 -15.44 -1.50
N VAL A 682 -25.97 -15.24 -0.19
CA VAL A 682 -26.07 -13.93 0.46
C VAL A 682 -24.85 -13.69 1.34
N ASP A 683 -24.17 -12.56 1.13
CA ASP A 683 -23.04 -12.16 1.96
C ASP A 683 -23.54 -11.61 3.32
N PRO A 684 -23.17 -12.24 4.45
CA PRO A 684 -23.59 -11.80 5.77
C PRO A 684 -23.09 -10.40 6.15
N LYS A 685 -21.97 -9.97 5.55
CA LYS A 685 -21.38 -8.64 5.81
C LYS A 685 -22.12 -7.51 5.09
N ALA A 686 -22.89 -7.87 4.07
CA ALA A 686 -23.57 -6.93 3.19
C ALA A 686 -24.99 -6.59 3.64
N VAL A 687 -25.52 -7.29 4.63
CA VAL A 687 -26.92 -7.22 4.99
C VAL A 687 -27.13 -7.15 6.50
N ASP A 688 -28.21 -6.48 6.89
CA ASP A 688 -28.74 -6.46 8.25
C ASP A 688 -30.18 -7.01 8.27
N PRO A 689 -30.58 -7.81 9.28
CA PRO A 689 -31.94 -8.27 9.40
C PRO A 689 -32.83 -7.13 9.94
N LYS A 690 -34.01 -6.98 9.36
CA LYS A 690 -35.08 -6.09 9.85
C LYS A 690 -36.42 -6.78 9.80
N ASP A 691 -37.23 -6.56 10.85
CA ASP A 691 -38.64 -7.02 10.90
C ASP A 691 -39.56 -6.10 10.08
N GLY A 692 -40.62 -6.64 9.52
CA GLY A 692 -41.81 -5.87 9.03
C GLY A 692 -41.82 -5.58 7.53
N ALA A 693 -42.74 -4.64 7.14
CA ALA A 693 -43.23 -4.43 5.78
C ALA A 693 -42.17 -4.09 4.70
N ASN A 694 -42.57 -4.30 3.45
CA ASN A 694 -41.76 -4.51 2.27
C ASN A 694 -41.31 -3.24 1.49
N ASP A 695 -41.61 -2.04 2.00
CA ASP A 695 -41.49 -0.81 1.22
C ASP A 695 -40.13 -0.09 1.34
N ASP A 696 -39.14 -0.76 1.98
CA ASP A 696 -37.81 -0.18 2.12
C ASP A 696 -36.98 -0.41 0.82
N PRO A 697 -36.59 0.67 0.10
CA PRO A 697 -35.85 0.56 -1.16
C PRO A 697 -34.46 -0.08 -0.97
N THR A 698 -34.00 -0.23 0.27
CA THR A 698 -32.73 -0.89 0.60
C THR A 698 -32.89 -2.41 0.81
N THR A 699 -34.10 -2.97 0.67
CA THR A 699 -34.34 -4.41 0.81
C THR A 699 -33.62 -5.18 -0.29
N VAL A 700 -32.77 -6.10 0.11
CA VAL A 700 -31.96 -6.98 -0.75
C VAL A 700 -32.65 -8.31 -0.94
N LEU A 701 -33.15 -8.89 0.15
CA LEU A 701 -33.84 -10.14 0.22
C LEU A 701 -34.98 -10.04 1.23
N ALA A 702 -36.16 -10.47 0.87
CA ALA A 702 -37.28 -10.62 1.78
C ALA A 702 -37.67 -12.09 1.92
N LEU A 703 -37.95 -12.54 3.12
CA LEU A 703 -38.52 -13.84 3.38
C LEU A 703 -40.00 -13.66 3.64
N ALA A 704 -40.83 -14.17 2.77
CA ALA A 704 -42.27 -14.05 2.79
C ALA A 704 -42.95 -15.38 3.11
N ASP A 705 -44.05 -15.29 3.85
CA ASP A 705 -44.94 -16.44 4.09
C ASP A 705 -45.74 -16.75 2.80
N ARG A 706 -45.62 -17.95 2.27
CA ARG A 706 -46.45 -18.44 1.15
C ARG A 706 -47.77 -18.97 1.67
N ARG A 707 -48.78 -18.13 1.71
CA ARG A 707 -50.14 -18.55 2.05
C ARG A 707 -50.92 -18.87 0.79
N GLY A 708 -50.77 -20.06 0.28
CA GLY A 708 -51.51 -20.45 -0.95
C GLY A 708 -52.31 -21.71 -0.91
N ASP A 709 -51.97 -22.65 -0.09
CA ASP A 709 -52.78 -23.86 0.12
C ASP A 709 -53.18 -23.92 1.57
N ALA A 710 -54.50 -24.10 1.81
CA ALA A 710 -55.14 -24.17 3.11
C ALA A 710 -54.57 -25.32 3.98
N GLY A 711 -53.37 -25.19 4.41
CA GLY A 711 -52.69 -26.05 5.35
C GLY A 711 -52.45 -25.32 6.67
N ALA A 712 -52.69 -26.00 7.78
CA ALA A 712 -52.44 -25.52 9.10
C ALA A 712 -50.99 -24.99 9.20
N PRO A 713 -50.72 -23.98 10.06
CA PRO A 713 -49.37 -23.46 10.28
C PRO A 713 -48.46 -24.63 10.64
N THR A 714 -47.40 -24.85 9.81
CA THR A 714 -46.38 -25.84 10.11
C THR A 714 -45.72 -25.52 11.45
N SER A 715 -45.54 -26.52 12.31
CA SER A 715 -44.80 -26.33 13.57
C SER A 715 -43.45 -25.75 13.29
N PRO A 716 -43.01 -24.74 14.04
CA PRO A 716 -41.67 -24.13 13.84
C PRO A 716 -40.58 -25.20 13.87
N GLY A 717 -39.63 -25.14 12.97
CA GLY A 717 -38.51 -26.06 12.91
C GLY A 717 -37.64 -26.01 14.17
N LYS A 718 -36.85 -27.06 14.38
CA LYS A 718 -35.96 -27.19 15.56
C LYS A 718 -34.69 -26.34 15.43
N THR A 719 -34.26 -26.02 14.25
CA THR A 719 -33.05 -25.26 13.95
C THR A 719 -33.42 -23.91 13.35
N ALA A 720 -32.81 -22.84 13.87
CA ALA A 720 -33.01 -21.47 13.42
C ALA A 720 -31.78 -20.96 12.65
N LEU A 721 -32.03 -20.22 11.58
CA LEU A 721 -31.00 -19.39 10.95
C LEU A 721 -31.00 -18.03 11.64
N VAL A 722 -29.82 -17.62 12.09
CA VAL A 722 -29.57 -16.31 12.68
C VAL A 722 -28.42 -15.60 11.97
N LEU A 723 -28.45 -14.28 11.99
CA LEU A 723 -27.32 -13.43 11.56
C LEU A 723 -26.79 -12.69 12.79
N ALA A 724 -25.56 -12.99 13.19
CA ALA A 724 -24.88 -12.35 14.29
C ALA A 724 -23.40 -12.15 13.94
N ASP A 725 -22.81 -11.06 14.40
CA ASP A 725 -21.38 -10.74 14.21
C ASP A 725 -20.89 -10.87 12.75
N GLY A 726 -21.75 -10.48 11.79
CA GLY A 726 -21.44 -10.55 10.35
C GLY A 726 -21.30 -11.98 9.83
N ARG A 727 -21.95 -12.98 10.45
CA ARG A 727 -22.00 -14.38 9.99
C ARG A 727 -23.42 -14.93 10.12
N PHE A 728 -23.85 -15.67 9.10
CA PHE A 728 -25.00 -16.55 9.26
C PHE A 728 -24.61 -17.79 10.07
N SER A 729 -25.54 -18.29 10.87
CA SER A 729 -25.35 -19.52 11.66
C SER A 729 -26.63 -20.31 11.78
N LEU A 730 -26.52 -21.64 11.73
CA LEU A 730 -27.60 -22.57 12.03
C LEU A 730 -27.45 -23.01 13.50
N VAL A 731 -28.37 -22.60 14.34
CA VAL A 731 -28.35 -22.88 15.78
C VAL A 731 -29.66 -23.55 16.24
N ALA A 732 -29.60 -24.32 17.32
CA ALA A 732 -30.83 -24.82 17.91
C ALA A 732 -31.76 -23.65 18.26
N ARG A 733 -33.05 -23.75 17.91
CA ARG A 733 -34.02 -22.65 18.06
C ARG A 733 -34.06 -22.07 19.46
N GLU A 734 -33.98 -22.91 20.47
CA GLU A 734 -33.96 -22.52 21.89
C GLU A 734 -32.71 -21.73 22.31
N LYS A 735 -31.63 -21.78 21.49
CA LYS A 735 -30.37 -21.06 21.69
C LYS A 735 -30.23 -19.83 20.79
N ALA A 736 -31.21 -19.57 19.93
CA ALA A 736 -31.18 -18.43 19.04
C ALA A 736 -31.21 -17.11 19.82
N GLN A 737 -30.22 -16.27 19.64
CA GLN A 737 -30.23 -14.90 20.15
C GLN A 737 -30.78 -13.97 19.05
N GLY A 738 -31.79 -13.16 19.36
CA GLY A 738 -32.49 -12.30 18.41
C GLY A 738 -33.62 -13.02 17.65
N THR A 739 -34.21 -12.32 16.67
CA THR A 739 -35.28 -12.85 15.84
C THR A 739 -34.72 -13.81 14.80
N PRO A 740 -35.10 -15.10 14.78
CA PRO A 740 -34.67 -16.02 13.75
C PRO A 740 -35.14 -15.55 12.35
N LEU A 741 -34.28 -15.62 11.36
CA LEU A 741 -34.66 -15.32 9.97
C LEU A 741 -35.72 -16.31 9.49
N PHE A 742 -35.50 -17.59 9.74
CA PHE A 742 -36.48 -18.68 9.59
C PHE A 742 -36.00 -19.90 10.38
N THR A 743 -36.89 -20.91 10.44
CA THR A 743 -36.61 -22.19 11.09
C THR A 743 -36.73 -23.33 10.11
N GLY A 744 -35.93 -24.39 10.30
CA GLY A 744 -35.95 -25.61 9.51
C GLY A 744 -35.80 -26.87 10.35
N ASN A 745 -35.90 -28.01 9.72
CA ASN A 745 -35.76 -29.33 10.31
C ASN A 745 -34.58 -30.08 9.68
N ASP A 746 -34.02 -31.05 10.40
CA ASP A 746 -32.92 -31.89 9.96
C ASP A 746 -33.34 -32.90 8.88
N ALA A 747 -34.62 -33.12 8.71
CA ALA A 747 -35.19 -34.01 7.72
C ALA A 747 -36.32 -33.35 6.92
N PRO A 748 -36.46 -33.69 5.61
CA PRO A 748 -37.51 -33.11 4.81
C PRO A 748 -38.92 -33.65 5.21
N THR A 749 -39.91 -32.79 5.09
CA THR A 749 -41.32 -33.10 5.23
C THR A 749 -42.01 -33.02 3.87
N PRO A 750 -43.24 -33.52 3.68
CA PRO A 750 -43.99 -33.30 2.46
C PRO A 750 -44.16 -31.84 2.05
N ALA A 751 -44.10 -30.94 3.03
CA ALA A 751 -44.16 -29.47 2.84
C ALA A 751 -42.81 -28.83 2.46
N THR A 752 -41.70 -29.52 2.58
CA THR A 752 -40.38 -28.98 2.34
C THR A 752 -40.15 -28.55 0.88
N ARG A 753 -39.63 -27.35 0.67
CA ARG A 753 -39.29 -26.83 -0.66
C ARG A 753 -37.89 -26.31 -0.83
N ALA A 754 -37.21 -25.99 0.25
CA ALA A 754 -35.89 -25.43 0.22
C ALA A 754 -34.95 -26.17 1.15
N VAL A 755 -33.69 -26.14 0.81
CA VAL A 755 -32.56 -26.54 1.64
C VAL A 755 -31.72 -25.31 1.88
N VAL A 756 -31.37 -25.11 3.13
CA VAL A 756 -30.55 -23.94 3.55
C VAL A 756 -29.32 -24.43 4.28
N GLY A 757 -28.19 -23.92 3.87
CA GLY A 757 -26.90 -24.16 4.49
C GLY A 757 -26.15 -22.84 4.76
N VAL A 758 -25.15 -22.94 5.59
CA VAL A 758 -24.22 -21.83 5.82
C VAL A 758 -22.82 -22.34 5.49
N ARG A 759 -22.11 -21.63 4.61
CA ARG A 759 -20.75 -22.02 4.23
C ARG A 759 -19.81 -21.85 5.43
N ASP A 760 -19.11 -22.90 5.81
CA ASP A 760 -18.33 -22.98 7.04
C ASP A 760 -17.20 -21.97 7.07
N GLU A 761 -16.57 -21.72 5.93
CA GLU A 761 -15.38 -20.86 5.79
C GLU A 761 -15.70 -19.38 6.10
N ASP A 762 -16.80 -18.84 5.56
CA ASP A 762 -17.09 -17.40 5.58
C ASP A 762 -18.46 -17.02 6.15
N GLY A 763 -19.31 -18.01 6.44
CA GLY A 763 -20.64 -17.77 6.97
C GLY A 763 -21.63 -17.24 5.93
N VAL A 764 -21.35 -17.41 4.64
CA VAL A 764 -22.28 -17.08 3.54
C VAL A 764 -23.51 -17.98 3.61
N LEU A 765 -24.71 -17.37 3.49
CA LEU A 765 -25.96 -18.10 3.38
C LEU A 765 -26.08 -18.73 1.99
N LEU A 766 -26.35 -20.02 1.94
CA LEU A 766 -26.70 -20.79 0.75
C LEU A 766 -28.16 -21.24 0.86
N TYR A 767 -28.99 -20.82 -0.08
CA TYR A 767 -30.41 -21.17 -0.12
C TYR A 767 -30.71 -21.83 -1.48
N ALA A 768 -31.17 -23.07 -1.46
CA ALA A 768 -31.53 -23.83 -2.66
C ALA A 768 -33.01 -24.18 -2.65
N GLU A 769 -33.75 -23.75 -3.68
CA GLU A 769 -35.18 -23.96 -3.80
C GLU A 769 -35.48 -24.85 -4.98
N ILE A 770 -36.33 -25.88 -4.75
CA ILE A 770 -36.83 -26.78 -5.79
C ILE A 770 -38.09 -26.21 -6.44
N ALA A 771 -38.32 -26.56 -7.73
CA ALA A 771 -39.52 -26.16 -8.42
C ALA A 771 -40.79 -26.61 -7.69
N ARG A 772 -41.88 -25.84 -7.80
CA ARG A 772 -43.14 -26.12 -7.12
C ARG A 772 -43.76 -27.44 -7.52
N ASP A 773 -43.68 -27.74 -8.78
CA ASP A 773 -44.23 -28.92 -9.45
C ASP A 773 -43.19 -30.04 -9.65
N GLU A 774 -42.09 -29.99 -8.90
CA GLU A 774 -41.03 -31.00 -8.98
C GLU A 774 -41.59 -32.41 -8.69
N PRO A 775 -41.60 -33.29 -9.69
CA PRO A 775 -42.23 -34.60 -9.53
C PRO A 775 -41.41 -35.55 -8.65
N LYS A 776 -40.09 -35.36 -8.60
CA LYS A 776 -39.14 -36.17 -7.82
C LYS A 776 -38.60 -35.39 -6.63
N ARG A 777 -39.49 -34.85 -5.82
CA ARG A 777 -39.20 -33.91 -4.73
C ARG A 777 -38.16 -34.45 -3.75
N ALA A 778 -38.26 -35.69 -3.33
CA ALA A 778 -37.31 -36.25 -2.35
C ALA A 778 -35.90 -36.31 -2.93
N ASP A 779 -35.76 -36.74 -4.18
CA ASP A 779 -34.45 -36.80 -4.83
C ASP A 779 -33.87 -35.40 -5.11
N ALA A 780 -34.71 -34.45 -5.51
CA ALA A 780 -34.31 -33.04 -5.71
C ALA A 780 -33.83 -32.39 -4.43
N LEU A 781 -34.50 -32.62 -3.29
CA LEU A 781 -34.08 -32.11 -1.98
C LEU A 781 -32.78 -32.78 -1.52
N ALA A 782 -32.62 -34.07 -1.70
CA ALA A 782 -31.38 -34.78 -1.37
C ALA A 782 -30.21 -34.28 -2.24
N GLY A 783 -30.46 -34.08 -3.54
CA GLY A 783 -29.49 -33.52 -4.48
C GLY A 783 -29.10 -32.08 -4.13
N ALA A 784 -30.09 -31.26 -3.74
CA ALA A 784 -29.83 -29.89 -3.27
C ALA A 784 -28.95 -29.87 -2.00
N ALA A 785 -29.27 -30.72 -1.02
CA ALA A 785 -28.46 -30.84 0.20
C ALA A 785 -27.00 -31.25 -0.11
N ALA A 786 -26.81 -32.23 -0.99
CA ALA A 786 -25.50 -32.67 -1.43
C ALA A 786 -24.75 -31.57 -2.20
N LEU A 787 -25.44 -30.76 -3.02
CA LEU A 787 -24.86 -29.60 -3.70
C LEU A 787 -24.37 -28.56 -2.73
N LEU A 788 -25.18 -28.16 -1.72
CA LEU A 788 -24.77 -27.22 -0.70
C LEU A 788 -23.60 -27.74 0.15
N GLY A 789 -23.57 -29.05 0.42
CA GLY A 789 -22.43 -29.72 1.08
C GLY A 789 -21.13 -29.55 0.29
N ARG A 790 -21.16 -29.78 -1.04
CA ARG A 790 -20.00 -29.56 -1.92
C ARG A 790 -19.60 -28.09 -2.02
N ALA A 791 -20.58 -27.18 -1.87
CA ALA A 791 -20.34 -25.74 -1.80
C ALA A 791 -19.77 -25.25 -0.44
N GLY A 792 -19.49 -26.16 0.50
CA GLY A 792 -18.85 -25.88 1.77
C GLY A 792 -19.81 -25.71 2.97
N ALA A 793 -21.09 -26.07 2.83
CA ALA A 793 -22.05 -26.07 3.93
C ALA A 793 -22.13 -27.46 4.57
N SER A 794 -21.31 -27.73 5.57
CA SER A 794 -21.33 -29.01 6.30
C SER A 794 -22.63 -29.28 7.03
N LYS A 795 -23.35 -28.22 7.39
CA LYS A 795 -24.68 -28.27 8.04
C LYS A 795 -25.72 -27.62 7.15
N HIS A 796 -26.88 -28.24 7.04
CA HIS A 796 -28.02 -27.73 6.32
C HIS A 796 -29.33 -28.07 7.04
N VAL A 797 -30.38 -27.36 6.71
CA VAL A 797 -31.74 -27.61 7.20
C VAL A 797 -32.74 -27.58 6.05
N PHE A 798 -33.82 -28.29 6.21
CA PHE A 798 -34.95 -28.36 5.29
C PHE A 798 -36.02 -27.35 5.73
N VAL A 799 -36.42 -26.47 4.80
CA VAL A 799 -37.40 -25.41 5.08
C VAL A 799 -38.72 -25.73 4.37
N ALA A 800 -39.82 -25.53 5.08
CA ALA A 800 -41.17 -25.81 4.56
C ALA A 800 -41.58 -24.80 3.47
N ASN A 801 -42.67 -25.13 2.76
CA ASN A 801 -43.14 -24.34 1.59
C ASN A 801 -43.89 -23.05 1.97
N ASP A 802 -44.06 -22.77 3.24
CA ASP A 802 -44.61 -21.53 3.74
C ASP A 802 -43.65 -20.33 3.71
N VAL A 803 -42.39 -20.56 3.35
CA VAL A 803 -41.37 -19.53 3.20
C VAL A 803 -40.90 -19.46 1.75
N ALA A 804 -40.84 -18.26 1.19
CA ALA A 804 -40.24 -17.97 -0.08
C ALA A 804 -39.15 -16.91 0.05
N ALA A 805 -38.04 -17.09 -0.68
CA ALA A 805 -37.04 -16.06 -0.85
C ALA A 805 -37.41 -15.15 -2.02
N LEU A 806 -37.60 -13.85 -1.73
CA LEU A 806 -37.91 -12.83 -2.73
C LEU A 806 -36.77 -11.83 -2.80
N LEU A 807 -36.25 -11.60 -3.98
CA LEU A 807 -35.27 -10.57 -4.23
C LEU A 807 -35.93 -9.18 -4.29
N GLY A 808 -35.13 -8.12 -4.26
CA GLY A 808 -35.64 -6.75 -4.35
C GLY A 808 -36.64 -6.59 -5.50
N GLY A 809 -37.80 -5.99 -5.19
CA GLY A 809 -38.93 -5.87 -6.11
C GLY A 809 -39.89 -7.08 -6.16
N GLY A 810 -39.73 -8.07 -5.26
CA GLY A 810 -40.63 -9.20 -5.13
C GLY A 810 -40.45 -10.28 -6.22
N LEU A 811 -39.28 -10.35 -6.84
CA LEU A 811 -38.92 -11.36 -7.82
C LEU A 811 -38.53 -12.67 -7.13
N ALA A 812 -38.98 -13.81 -7.66
CA ALA A 812 -38.52 -15.12 -7.23
C ALA A 812 -37.02 -15.33 -7.61
N LEU A 813 -36.39 -16.37 -7.05
CA LEU A 813 -34.96 -16.65 -7.24
C LEU A 813 -34.53 -16.86 -8.69
N ASP A 814 -35.42 -17.40 -9.52
CA ASP A 814 -35.17 -17.61 -10.96
C ASP A 814 -35.28 -16.33 -11.79
N GLY A 815 -35.72 -15.24 -11.17
CA GLY A 815 -35.94 -13.95 -11.82
C GLY A 815 -37.33 -13.82 -12.47
N GLU A 816 -38.16 -14.84 -12.37
CA GLU A 816 -39.55 -14.78 -12.80
C GLU A 816 -40.46 -14.33 -11.64
N ARG A 817 -41.60 -13.76 -11.99
CA ARG A 817 -42.61 -13.38 -10.99
C ARG A 817 -43.26 -14.65 -10.48
N ASP A 818 -43.09 -14.93 -9.17
CA ASP A 818 -43.74 -16.10 -8.57
C ASP A 818 -45.27 -15.92 -8.68
N PRO A 819 -45.96 -16.84 -9.34
CA PRO A 819 -47.42 -16.76 -9.49
C PRO A 819 -48.17 -17.02 -8.20
N VAL A 820 -47.50 -17.47 -7.14
CA VAL A 820 -48.17 -17.76 -5.83
C VAL A 820 -48.32 -16.49 -5.04
N PRO A 821 -49.54 -16.17 -4.54
CA PRO A 821 -49.71 -15.05 -3.62
C PRO A 821 -48.86 -15.23 -2.36
N HIS A 822 -48.10 -14.21 -2.01
CA HIS A 822 -47.34 -14.19 -0.79
C HIS A 822 -48.09 -13.52 0.34
N GLY A 823 -47.95 -14.05 1.54
CA GLY A 823 -48.36 -13.39 2.78
C GLY A 823 -47.41 -12.25 3.14
N PRO A 824 -47.56 -11.68 4.33
CA PRO A 824 -46.68 -10.60 4.79
C PRO A 824 -45.23 -11.09 4.88
N VAL A 825 -44.30 -10.18 4.57
CA VAL A 825 -42.86 -10.40 4.78
C VAL A 825 -42.58 -10.56 6.27
N THR A 826 -41.98 -11.66 6.66
CA THR A 826 -41.66 -11.95 8.06
C THR A 826 -40.32 -11.35 8.47
N VAL A 827 -39.31 -11.45 7.60
CA VAL A 827 -38.01 -10.87 7.84
C VAL A 827 -37.47 -10.32 6.52
N ARG A 828 -36.77 -9.21 6.58
CA ARG A 828 -36.05 -8.62 5.47
C ARG A 828 -34.57 -8.59 5.80
N LEU A 829 -33.76 -8.83 4.77
CA LEU A 829 -32.35 -8.46 4.78
C LEU A 829 -32.23 -7.15 3.99
N VAL A 830 -31.86 -6.10 4.68
CA VAL A 830 -31.62 -4.79 4.10
C VAL A 830 -30.14 -4.57 3.87
N ARG A 831 -29.80 -3.74 2.90
CA ARG A 831 -28.43 -3.40 2.58
C ARG A 831 -27.77 -2.70 3.78
N ARG A 832 -26.63 -3.24 4.20
CA ARG A 832 -25.71 -2.55 5.12
C ARG A 832 -24.89 -1.52 4.32
N ALA A 833 -24.46 -0.44 4.98
CA ALA A 833 -23.49 0.48 4.36
C ALA A 833 -22.19 -0.29 4.07
N MET A 834 -21.72 -0.18 2.80
CA MET A 834 -20.57 -0.97 2.35
C MET A 834 -19.24 -0.41 2.75
N PRO A 835 -18.24 -1.29 3.05
CA PRO A 835 -16.87 -0.92 2.96
C PRO A 835 -16.48 -0.68 1.47
N GLY A 836 -16.76 0.50 0.98
CA GLY A 836 -16.41 0.99 -0.36
C GLY A 836 -15.59 2.26 -0.28
N GLY A 837 -15.53 3.00 -1.39
CA GLY A 837 -14.93 4.33 -1.44
C GLY A 837 -15.90 5.40 -0.94
N ARG A 838 -15.55 6.13 0.10
CA ARG A 838 -16.41 7.18 0.66
C ARG A 838 -15.67 8.46 1.05
N PRO A 839 -16.35 9.62 1.02
CA PRO A 839 -15.80 10.84 1.60
C PRO A 839 -15.68 10.73 3.12
N TYR A 840 -14.72 11.48 3.68
CA TYR A 840 -14.52 11.60 5.11
C TYR A 840 -14.14 13.05 5.46
N PHE A 841 -14.41 13.50 6.67
CA PHE A 841 -14.20 14.89 7.09
C PHE A 841 -14.88 15.93 6.17
N GLU A 842 -16.07 15.66 5.68
CA GLU A 842 -16.79 16.53 4.73
C GLU A 842 -17.08 17.94 5.27
N SER A 843 -17.12 18.10 6.57
CA SER A 843 -17.36 19.40 7.24
C SER A 843 -16.09 20.24 7.42
N THR A 844 -14.91 19.75 6.98
CA THR A 844 -13.67 20.54 7.10
C THR A 844 -13.73 21.79 6.22
N PRO A 845 -13.66 22.99 6.81
CA PRO A 845 -13.72 24.22 6.02
C PRO A 845 -12.44 24.36 5.18
N VAL A 846 -12.63 24.80 3.94
CA VAL A 846 -11.50 25.17 3.07
C VAL A 846 -10.91 26.50 3.55
N VAL A 847 -9.59 26.52 3.80
CA VAL A 847 -8.85 27.70 4.19
C VAL A 847 -7.81 28.07 3.12
N ASP A 848 -7.44 29.34 3.05
CA ASP A 848 -6.40 29.80 2.13
C ASP A 848 -5.02 29.41 2.66
N VAL A 849 -4.29 28.59 1.90
CA VAL A 849 -2.94 28.15 2.23
C VAL A 849 -1.88 28.70 1.26
N SER A 850 -2.18 29.75 0.54
CA SER A 850 -1.29 30.35 -0.47
C SER A 850 0.09 30.74 0.07
N VAL A 851 0.15 31.11 1.35
CA VAL A 851 1.38 31.49 2.05
C VAL A 851 2.08 30.32 2.74
N TRP A 852 1.46 29.14 2.75
CA TRP A 852 2.03 27.98 3.43
C TRP A 852 3.21 27.42 2.65
N ARG A 853 4.32 27.33 3.31
CA ARG A 853 5.51 26.65 2.80
C ARG A 853 5.61 25.26 3.41
N PRO A 854 6.30 24.32 2.78
CA PRO A 854 6.65 23.09 3.45
C PRO A 854 7.44 23.45 4.70
N LEU A 855 7.07 22.84 5.82
CA LEU A 855 7.90 22.96 7.02
C LEU A 855 9.24 22.30 6.70
N GLN A 856 10.34 23.01 6.91
CA GLN A 856 11.63 22.36 7.01
C GLN A 856 11.54 21.39 8.18
N MET A 857 12.14 20.23 8.02
CA MET A 857 12.16 19.23 9.06
C MET A 857 12.89 19.80 10.27
N GLN A 858 12.15 20.27 11.25
CA GLN A 858 12.67 20.46 12.59
C GLN A 858 12.31 19.20 13.37
N ARG A 859 13.26 18.64 14.06
CA ARG A 859 12.98 17.58 15.02
C ARG A 859 12.05 18.14 16.08
N VAL A 860 10.82 17.70 16.09
CA VAL A 860 9.83 18.06 17.08
C VAL A 860 9.69 16.87 18.01
N ARG A 861 9.90 17.06 19.30
CA ARG A 861 9.54 16.04 20.29
C ARG A 861 8.04 15.75 20.17
N TYR A 862 7.73 14.53 19.85
CA TYR A 862 6.37 14.04 19.85
C TYR A 862 6.06 13.43 21.22
N PHE A 863 5.13 14.03 21.96
CA PHE A 863 4.64 13.47 23.21
C PHE A 863 3.49 12.52 22.90
N ALA A 864 3.68 11.22 23.15
CA ALA A 864 2.58 10.28 23.15
C ALA A 864 1.51 10.74 24.16
N LYS A 865 0.23 10.70 23.78
CA LYS A 865 -0.84 10.98 24.75
C LYS A 865 -0.68 10.00 25.93
N PRO A 866 -0.75 10.47 27.21
CA PRO A 866 -0.74 9.56 28.32
C PRO A 866 -1.93 8.59 28.16
N LYS A 867 -1.69 7.28 28.33
CA LYS A 867 -2.77 6.30 28.37
C LYS A 867 -3.81 6.77 29.39
N PRO A 868 -5.12 6.72 29.07
CA PRO A 868 -6.13 6.99 30.07
C PRO A 868 -5.91 6.02 31.26
N ALA A 869 -5.93 6.56 32.45
CA ALA A 869 -5.82 5.75 33.66
C ALA A 869 -6.84 4.61 33.57
N PRO A 870 -6.46 3.36 33.95
CA PRO A 870 -7.42 2.27 33.94
C PRO A 870 -8.63 2.70 34.74
N SER A 871 -9.83 2.59 34.15
CA SER A 871 -11.08 2.86 34.85
C SER A 871 -11.07 2.07 36.17
N PRO A 872 -11.37 2.70 37.32
CA PRO A 872 -11.42 1.99 38.58
C PRO A 872 -12.39 0.83 38.38
N SER A 873 -11.88 -0.40 38.49
CA SER A 873 -12.69 -1.59 38.48
C SER A 873 -13.79 -1.37 39.53
N ALA A 874 -15.05 -1.49 39.10
CA ALA A 874 -16.16 -1.48 40.03
C ALA A 874 -15.82 -2.52 41.11
N SER A 875 -15.43 -2.02 42.29
CA SER A 875 -15.22 -2.84 43.46
C SER A 875 -16.52 -3.53 43.75
N ALA A 876 -16.56 -4.83 43.60
CA ALA A 876 -17.61 -5.64 44.15
C ALA A 876 -17.76 -5.24 45.61
N ASN A 877 -18.90 -4.66 45.95
CA ASN A 877 -19.34 -4.51 47.32
C ASN A 877 -19.64 -5.89 47.90
N PRO A 878 -19.33 -6.13 49.20
CA PRO A 878 -19.42 -7.42 49.86
C PRO A 878 -20.83 -7.94 49.94
#